data_a34ebcb1c0ae7205f37823d16c0a09ef
#
_entry.id   a34ebcb1c0ae7205f37823d16c0a09ef
#
_cell.length_a   1.000
_cell.length_b   1.000
_cell.length_c   1.000
_cell.angle_alpha   90.00
_cell.angle_beta   90.00
_cell.angle_gamma   90.00
#
_symmetry.space_group_name_H-M   'P 1'
#
loop_
_entity.id
_entity.type
_entity.pdbx_description
1 polymer ?
#
loop_
_entity_poly.entity_id
_entity_poly.type
_entity_poly.pdbx_seq_one_letter_code
_entity_poly.pdbx_strand_id
1 'polypeptide(L)'
;MIRIKRTGILILPLILAVFVPHAQQIKYTSAVNGWNADSLGNHRAVVVYSGTGKLAFVRIEWRRRDANPEEKRIIIQDAKTGALVKNIHTANITREYGEIFFEPVSGTGSYYIYYLPYRNEGRSNYPKGIYLKPDSTASRQWLQTIHGGSFKPNAFCSEIQSIDAFNSFYPMEVIATAKETDAVKKKYTGEAMIVFPEDRMHPVRMKTDLPQRWIIKGSSPGFKDTADKGENFAFQLGIYALQNIEDVGVVFSDLKNAAGGIIAAKNISCINTDGTGYNNIPLKNRVAVPAGMIQPLWCSFQVPVQAAPGLYRGMATVKATGAKEKKITLSITVSNNTAASHGVNDPQKMTRLAWLNSDLAQQNDTIAPYTALRLDSNTISLLGRKLELNNDGFPKQIQTFFTEEMTSLSAQANNLFTEPIHFHFTRARDGKDMKFKNGGLVFTKKEPGIIQWNAVNTNDTLEIAVSASLEFDGFIAYTVKVTALNDADMKEITMHLPFKKEAATYLMGLGQKGDLRPDSVGWKWDVANKNQDGAWVGAVNAGLQYSLRDEKYSRPLNTNFYLQKPLLLPSSWANEGKGGITIAQKGTAILANNYSGKRFIKKGETLYYNFTLLITPFHTLNTDFQWDNRFYHKYNAPDSIKATGASVVNIHHATPINPWINYPFIEWKKMKGYIDSAHQLGLKVKIYNTVRELSDHAYETSALRSLSHEVYSPNKDKGFSWLQEHLGDDYIAAWFVPEIKDAAIINSGMNRWHNYYVEGMNWLIQNVGIDGIYLDDVAFDRITMKRIKRVLTQDNHPGIIDLHSANQYNKSDGYNNSAILYMEHFPYLNRLWFGEYFDYEKNDPGFFLTEVSGIPFGLMGEMLQGDGNPWRGMVYGMTSRLGWSDKSDPRPIWNLWNGIGMKGTAMIGYWSSHCPVKTNNDKVLVTVYKKKGFALLSLASWADTTAQVKLQIDWNALGISENTASITAPEIINFQPPHSFEKDEMITVEKNKGWLLIVREK
;
A
#
# COMPACT_ATOMS: atom_id res chain seq x y z
N MET A 1 -82.16 -21.21 49.41
CA MET A 1 -82.27 -22.10 50.63
C MET A 1 -81.12 -23.09 50.56
N ILE A 2 -80.45 -23.20 51.69
CA ILE A 2 -79.48 -24.24 52.13
C ILE A 2 -78.09 -24.16 51.51
N ARG A 3 -77.22 -23.60 52.28
CA ARG A 3 -75.68 -23.63 52.20
C ARG A 3 -75.21 -25.04 52.61
N ILE A 4 -74.30 -25.63 51.84
CA ILE A 4 -73.44 -26.73 52.30
C ILE A 4 -72.01 -26.25 52.22
N LYS A 5 -71.38 -26.16 53.41
CA LYS A 5 -69.94 -25.95 53.54
C LYS A 5 -69.17 -27.24 53.18
N ARG A 6 -68.21 -27.17 52.31
CA ARG A 6 -67.19 -28.22 52.14
C ARG A 6 -65.84 -27.64 52.58
N THR A 7 -65.28 -28.21 53.61
CA THR A 7 -63.98 -28.02 54.18
C THR A 7 -62.97 -28.71 53.24
N GLY A 8 -62.14 -27.96 52.53
CA GLY A 8 -61.05 -28.51 51.72
C GLY A 8 -59.74 -28.45 52.48
N ILE A 9 -59.12 -29.61 52.71
CA ILE A 9 -57.76 -29.73 53.29
C ILE A 9 -56.75 -29.25 52.25
N LEU A 10 -56.00 -28.19 52.55
CA LEU A 10 -54.89 -27.68 51.75
C LEU A 10 -53.62 -28.50 52.02
N ILE A 11 -53.26 -29.43 51.09
CA ILE A 11 -51.93 -30.06 51.11
C ILE A 11 -50.97 -29.15 50.42
N LEU A 12 -50.07 -28.55 51.16
CA LEU A 12 -48.98 -27.72 50.66
C LEU A 12 -47.83 -28.64 50.19
N PRO A 13 -47.46 -28.68 48.88
CA PRO A 13 -46.28 -29.41 48.47
C PRO A 13 -45.05 -28.58 48.88
N LEU A 14 -44.22 -29.17 49.73
CA LEU A 14 -42.90 -28.66 50.09
C LEU A 14 -42.00 -28.83 48.86
N ILE A 15 -41.86 -27.77 48.07
CA ILE A 15 -40.88 -27.74 47.02
C ILE A 15 -39.51 -27.53 47.66
N LEU A 16 -38.76 -28.64 47.77
CA LEU A 16 -37.31 -28.58 48.02
C LEU A 16 -36.65 -27.87 46.84
N ALA A 17 -36.41 -26.56 46.96
CA ALA A 17 -35.55 -25.85 46.04
C ALA A 17 -34.12 -26.40 46.22
N VAL A 18 -33.71 -27.28 45.34
CA VAL A 18 -32.31 -27.65 45.19
C VAL A 18 -31.61 -26.38 44.69
N PHE A 19 -30.96 -25.68 45.59
CA PHE A 19 -30.01 -24.63 45.24
C PHE A 19 -28.83 -25.31 44.49
N VAL A 20 -28.92 -25.42 43.18
CA VAL A 20 -27.73 -25.60 42.34
C VAL A 20 -27.01 -24.25 42.39
N PRO A 21 -25.79 -24.21 42.96
CA PRO A 21 -25.03 -22.95 42.89
C PRO A 21 -24.79 -22.65 41.43
N HIS A 22 -25.46 -21.67 40.90
CA HIS A 22 -25.12 -21.08 39.63
C HIS A 22 -23.69 -20.54 39.80
N ALA A 23 -22.73 -21.17 39.14
CA ALA A 23 -21.39 -20.58 39.02
C ALA A 23 -21.62 -19.15 38.50
N GLN A 24 -21.20 -18.18 39.31
CA GLN A 24 -21.36 -16.77 38.98
C GLN A 24 -20.65 -16.52 37.64
N GLN A 25 -21.41 -16.18 36.59
CA GLN A 25 -20.85 -15.96 35.27
C GLN A 25 -19.91 -14.75 35.33
N ILE A 26 -18.63 -14.95 34.99
CA ILE A 26 -17.62 -13.91 34.98
C ILE A 26 -18.07 -12.83 33.97
N LYS A 27 -18.07 -11.58 34.40
CA LYS A 27 -18.34 -10.42 33.53
C LYS A 27 -17.07 -10.05 32.76
N TYR A 28 -17.23 -9.66 31.51
CA TYR A 28 -16.15 -9.08 30.69
C TYR A 28 -16.45 -7.59 30.52
N THR A 29 -15.48 -6.75 30.91
CA THR A 29 -15.65 -5.29 30.92
C THR A 29 -14.36 -4.61 30.42
N SER A 30 -14.47 -3.37 30.02
CA SER A 30 -13.33 -2.47 29.80
C SER A 30 -13.15 -1.59 31.01
N ALA A 31 -11.92 -1.34 31.42
CA ALA A 31 -11.63 -0.49 32.58
C ALA A 31 -12.06 0.96 32.31
N VAL A 32 -12.63 1.61 33.31
CA VAL A 32 -12.95 3.05 33.28
C VAL A 32 -11.68 3.86 33.45
N ASN A 33 -10.80 3.43 34.38
CA ASN A 33 -9.48 4.02 34.61
C ASN A 33 -8.44 3.01 34.18
N GLY A 34 -7.58 3.39 33.24
CA GLY A 34 -6.50 2.53 32.75
C GLY A 34 -5.39 2.34 33.79
N TRP A 35 -4.45 1.47 33.45
CA TRP A 35 -3.20 1.23 34.19
C TRP A 35 -2.02 1.30 33.21
N ASN A 36 -0.80 1.18 33.72
CA ASN A 36 0.38 1.13 32.84
C ASN A 36 0.47 -0.25 32.14
N ALA A 37 -0.01 -0.31 30.89
CA ALA A 37 0.01 -1.52 30.09
C ALA A 37 1.43 -2.01 29.76
N ASP A 38 2.41 -1.10 29.64
CA ASP A 38 3.79 -1.45 29.27
C ASP A 38 4.52 -2.23 30.38
N SER A 39 3.95 -2.31 31.58
CA SER A 39 4.49 -3.11 32.68
C SER A 39 3.55 -4.21 33.17
N LEU A 40 2.23 -3.99 33.05
CA LEU A 40 1.23 -4.91 33.60
C LEU A 40 0.43 -5.66 32.52
N GLY A 41 0.59 -5.30 31.26
CA GLY A 41 -0.16 -5.88 30.15
C GLY A 41 -1.54 -5.24 29.97
N ASN A 42 -2.29 -5.74 28.97
CA ASN A 42 -3.56 -5.15 28.55
C ASN A 42 -4.78 -5.75 29.29
N HIS A 43 -4.60 -6.79 30.13
CA HIS A 43 -5.68 -7.57 30.72
C HIS A 43 -5.44 -7.87 32.20
N ARG A 44 -6.54 -7.86 32.99
CA ARG A 44 -6.53 -8.28 34.40
C ARG A 44 -7.82 -9.00 34.79
N ALA A 45 -7.73 -9.87 35.79
CA ALA A 45 -8.88 -10.38 36.50
C ALA A 45 -9.09 -9.55 37.78
N VAL A 46 -10.32 -9.22 38.09
CA VAL A 46 -10.71 -8.58 39.36
C VAL A 46 -11.16 -9.68 40.31
N VAL A 47 -10.38 -9.89 41.35
CA VAL A 47 -10.62 -10.95 42.36
C VAL A 47 -11.03 -10.34 43.68
N VAL A 48 -12.13 -10.82 44.25
CA VAL A 48 -12.64 -10.39 45.54
C VAL A 48 -12.29 -11.46 46.60
N TYR A 49 -11.55 -11.05 47.62
CA TYR A 49 -11.23 -11.85 48.77
C TYR A 49 -12.09 -11.41 49.96
N SER A 50 -12.81 -12.36 50.57
CA SER A 50 -13.71 -12.12 51.70
C SER A 50 -13.27 -12.81 53.00
N GLY A 51 -12.14 -13.52 52.99
CA GLY A 51 -11.59 -14.19 54.14
C GLY A 51 -10.85 -13.25 55.10
N THR A 52 -10.55 -13.73 56.29
CA THR A 52 -9.79 -12.99 57.32
C THR A 52 -8.36 -13.53 57.52
N GLY A 53 -7.98 -14.58 56.78
CA GLY A 53 -6.64 -15.21 56.87
C GLY A 53 -5.58 -14.57 55.99
N LYS A 54 -4.35 -15.07 56.09
CA LYS A 54 -3.20 -14.63 55.27
C LYS A 54 -3.02 -15.44 53.96
N LEU A 55 -3.99 -16.27 53.60
CA LEU A 55 -3.97 -17.11 52.44
C LEU A 55 -5.28 -16.97 51.66
N ALA A 56 -5.19 -16.38 50.50
CA ALA A 56 -6.26 -16.34 49.50
C ALA A 56 -5.99 -17.43 48.45
N PHE A 57 -7.02 -18.16 48.07
CA PHE A 57 -7.01 -19.07 46.95
C PHE A 57 -8.17 -18.75 46.01
N VAL A 58 -7.85 -18.52 44.74
CA VAL A 58 -8.82 -18.26 43.70
C VAL A 58 -8.63 -19.24 42.53
N ARG A 59 -9.75 -19.67 41.98
CA ARG A 59 -9.81 -20.33 40.67
C ARG A 59 -10.52 -19.38 39.70
N ILE A 60 -9.81 -18.96 38.63
CA ILE A 60 -10.27 -18.00 37.62
C ILE A 60 -10.55 -18.76 36.34
N GLU A 61 -11.77 -18.80 35.85
CA GLU A 61 -12.18 -19.42 34.57
C GLU A 61 -12.00 -18.40 33.44
N TRP A 62 -10.75 -18.01 33.13
CA TRP A 62 -10.42 -16.89 32.22
C TRP A 62 -10.52 -17.20 30.73
N ARG A 63 -10.54 -18.47 30.31
CA ARG A 63 -10.75 -18.89 28.92
C ARG A 63 -9.88 -18.12 27.92
N ARG A 64 -8.57 -18.17 28.12
CA ARG A 64 -7.55 -17.42 27.39
C ARG A 64 -7.27 -18.06 26.03
N ARG A 65 -7.21 -17.23 24.99
CA ARG A 65 -6.82 -17.68 23.64
C ARG A 65 -5.31 -17.84 23.45
N ASP A 66 -4.49 -17.17 24.25
CA ASP A 66 -3.04 -17.15 24.09
C ASP A 66 -2.41 -18.53 24.40
N ALA A 67 -1.36 -18.86 23.65
CA ALA A 67 -0.59 -20.08 23.87
C ALA A 67 0.30 -19.95 25.12
N ASN A 68 0.63 -21.12 25.74
CA ASN A 68 1.57 -21.27 26.83
C ASN A 68 1.34 -20.26 27.99
N PRO A 69 0.13 -20.20 28.58
CA PRO A 69 -0.15 -19.28 29.68
C PRO A 69 0.69 -19.55 30.92
N GLU A 70 1.15 -20.77 31.13
CA GLU A 70 2.05 -21.21 32.22
C GLU A 70 3.44 -20.57 32.10
N GLU A 71 3.87 -20.16 30.93
CA GLU A 71 5.16 -19.50 30.71
C GLU A 71 5.09 -17.97 30.94
N LYS A 72 3.92 -17.45 31.33
CA LYS A 72 3.68 -16.02 31.50
C LYS A 72 3.50 -15.65 32.94
N ARG A 73 4.14 -14.58 33.39
CA ARG A 73 4.12 -14.07 34.75
C ARG A 73 2.72 -13.68 35.20
N ILE A 74 2.39 -13.97 36.44
CA ILE A 74 1.24 -13.43 37.15
C ILE A 74 1.74 -12.30 38.06
N ILE A 75 1.11 -11.13 37.97
CA ILE A 75 1.35 -9.99 38.88
C ILE A 75 0.05 -9.72 39.63
N ILE A 76 0.13 -9.59 40.96
CA ILE A 76 -1.04 -9.28 41.78
C ILE A 76 -0.84 -7.95 42.49
N GLN A 77 -1.85 -7.15 42.47
CA GLN A 77 -1.87 -5.81 43.07
C GLN A 77 -3.14 -5.63 43.91
N ASP A 78 -3.00 -5.08 45.08
CA ASP A 78 -4.14 -4.64 45.90
C ASP A 78 -4.88 -3.49 45.19
N ALA A 79 -6.18 -3.65 44.99
CA ALA A 79 -6.96 -2.70 44.21
C ALA A 79 -7.12 -1.30 44.86
N LYS A 80 -7.03 -1.26 46.20
CA LYS A 80 -7.23 -0.02 46.96
C LYS A 80 -5.95 0.79 47.14
N THR A 81 -4.84 0.06 47.41
CA THR A 81 -3.56 0.70 47.76
C THR A 81 -2.58 0.76 46.62
N GLY A 82 -2.77 -0.06 45.58
CA GLY A 82 -1.80 -0.24 44.52
C GLY A 82 -0.58 -1.07 44.91
N ALA A 83 -0.54 -1.64 46.13
CA ALA A 83 0.59 -2.41 46.63
C ALA A 83 0.72 -3.75 45.89
N LEU A 84 1.95 -4.09 45.50
CA LEU A 84 2.26 -5.36 44.83
C LEU A 84 2.28 -6.50 45.91
N VAL A 85 1.61 -7.58 45.59
CA VAL A 85 1.67 -8.82 46.37
C VAL A 85 2.94 -9.59 46.01
N LYS A 86 3.78 -9.91 46.99
CA LYS A 86 5.01 -10.68 46.80
C LYS A 86 4.81 -12.17 46.92
N ASN A 87 4.00 -12.60 47.91
CA ASN A 87 3.74 -14.01 48.16
C ASN A 87 2.62 -14.47 47.20
N ILE A 88 3.06 -15.06 46.07
CA ILE A 88 2.20 -15.63 45.03
C ILE A 88 2.68 -17.04 44.72
N HIS A 89 1.74 -17.99 44.60
CA HIS A 89 2.00 -19.35 44.11
C HIS A 89 0.95 -19.71 43.04
N THR A 90 1.39 -20.04 41.86
CA THR A 90 0.58 -20.51 40.74
C THR A 90 0.55 -22.04 40.76
N ALA A 91 -0.54 -22.63 41.26
CA ALA A 91 -0.66 -24.09 41.40
C ALA A 91 -0.97 -24.77 40.06
N ASN A 92 -1.83 -24.13 39.25
CA ASN A 92 -2.19 -24.64 37.94
C ASN A 92 -2.57 -23.45 37.02
N ILE A 93 -1.88 -23.33 35.93
CA ILE A 93 -2.14 -22.27 34.93
C ILE A 93 -2.37 -22.94 33.57
N THR A 94 -3.59 -22.85 33.08
CA THR A 94 -4.01 -23.39 31.79
C THR A 94 -4.69 -22.31 30.97
N ARG A 95 -4.96 -22.60 29.70
CA ARG A 95 -5.78 -21.69 28.84
C ARG A 95 -7.21 -21.54 29.34
N GLU A 96 -7.76 -22.59 30.01
CA GLU A 96 -9.14 -22.57 30.48
C GLU A 96 -9.27 -21.86 31.82
N TYR A 97 -8.36 -22.13 32.76
CA TYR A 97 -8.42 -21.60 34.13
C TYR A 97 -7.04 -21.41 34.75
N GLY A 98 -6.98 -20.60 35.81
CA GLY A 98 -5.83 -20.43 36.66
C GLY A 98 -6.18 -20.66 38.15
N GLU A 99 -5.35 -21.45 38.85
CA GLU A 99 -5.44 -21.69 40.29
C GLU A 99 -4.27 -20.98 40.97
N ILE A 100 -4.58 -19.91 41.71
CA ILE A 100 -3.60 -18.95 42.21
C ILE A 100 -3.79 -18.77 43.70
N PHE A 101 -2.72 -19.00 44.48
CA PHE A 101 -2.60 -18.65 45.88
C PHE A 101 -1.87 -17.34 46.03
N PHE A 102 -2.32 -16.48 46.94
CA PHE A 102 -1.62 -15.25 47.27
C PHE A 102 -1.85 -14.78 48.69
N GLU A 103 -0.95 -13.99 49.21
CA GLU A 103 -1.12 -13.35 50.52
C GLU A 103 -1.88 -12.03 50.35
N PRO A 104 -3.09 -11.90 50.93
CA PRO A 104 -3.88 -10.66 50.82
C PRO A 104 -3.28 -9.57 51.73
N VAL A 105 -2.42 -8.72 51.16
CA VAL A 105 -1.62 -7.70 51.89
C VAL A 105 -2.45 -6.66 52.65
N SER A 106 -3.68 -6.40 52.20
CA SER A 106 -4.62 -5.46 52.87
C SER A 106 -5.83 -6.19 53.46
N GLY A 107 -5.80 -7.51 53.54
CA GLY A 107 -6.91 -8.32 54.02
C GLY A 107 -8.08 -8.40 53.05
N THR A 108 -9.31 -8.36 53.57
CA THR A 108 -10.54 -8.43 52.77
C THR A 108 -10.63 -7.25 51.78
N GLY A 109 -10.93 -7.54 50.50
CA GLY A 109 -11.04 -6.54 49.47
C GLY A 109 -10.82 -7.08 48.07
N SER A 110 -10.66 -6.18 47.12
CA SER A 110 -10.42 -6.52 45.71
C SER A 110 -8.94 -6.51 45.39
N TYR A 111 -8.53 -7.45 44.56
CA TYR A 111 -7.16 -7.62 44.04
C TYR A 111 -7.20 -7.73 42.53
N TYR A 112 -6.24 -7.07 41.86
CA TYR A 112 -6.08 -7.14 40.44
C TYR A 112 -5.02 -8.16 40.08
N ILE A 113 -5.37 -9.14 39.24
CA ILE A 113 -4.45 -10.19 38.76
C ILE A 113 -4.18 -9.97 37.28
N TYR A 114 -2.97 -9.47 36.98
CA TYR A 114 -2.50 -9.25 35.62
C TYR A 114 -1.84 -10.53 35.10
N TYR A 115 -2.26 -11.01 33.92
CA TYR A 115 -1.85 -12.34 33.45
C TYR A 115 -1.16 -12.33 32.07
N LEU A 116 -0.98 -11.17 31.46
CA LEU A 116 -0.25 -10.94 30.21
C LEU A 116 0.73 -9.76 30.33
N PRO A 117 1.53 -9.65 31.42
CA PRO A 117 2.50 -8.56 31.50
C PRO A 117 3.60 -8.74 30.47
N TYR A 118 3.95 -7.66 29.78
CA TYR A 118 4.99 -7.65 28.76
C TYR A 118 5.91 -6.45 28.91
N ARG A 119 7.00 -6.46 28.15
CA ARG A 119 7.86 -5.31 27.88
C ARG A 119 8.12 -5.21 26.40
N ASN A 120 8.30 -4.01 25.89
CA ASN A 120 8.70 -3.78 24.52
C ASN A 120 10.22 -3.76 24.38
N GLU A 121 10.75 -4.50 23.41
CA GLU A 121 12.15 -4.51 23.00
C GLU A 121 12.25 -4.04 21.54
N GLY A 122 13.44 -3.61 21.12
CA GLY A 122 13.68 -3.14 19.75
C GLY A 122 13.50 -1.63 19.59
N ARG A 123 13.33 -1.19 18.34
CA ARG A 123 13.09 0.23 18.03
C ARG A 123 11.67 0.63 18.40
N SER A 124 11.46 1.88 18.81
CA SER A 124 10.15 2.38 19.25
C SER A 124 9.04 2.16 18.21
N ASN A 125 9.35 2.32 16.93
CA ASN A 125 8.42 2.14 15.82
C ASN A 125 8.44 0.73 15.19
N TYR A 126 9.20 -0.21 15.75
CA TYR A 126 9.18 -1.66 15.45
C TYR A 126 9.39 -2.45 16.74
N PRO A 127 8.48 -2.35 17.72
CA PRO A 127 8.63 -3.02 18.99
C PRO A 127 8.43 -4.51 18.84
N LYS A 128 9.03 -5.26 19.76
CA LYS A 128 8.76 -6.67 19.99
C LYS A 128 8.23 -6.83 21.40
N GLY A 129 6.95 -7.08 21.54
CA GLY A 129 6.34 -7.37 22.81
C GLY A 129 6.84 -8.72 23.33
N ILE A 130 7.53 -8.70 24.47
CA ILE A 130 8.06 -9.90 25.13
C ILE A 130 7.32 -10.11 26.45
N TYR A 131 6.54 -11.19 26.55
CA TYR A 131 5.84 -11.51 27.78
C TYR A 131 6.84 -11.90 28.88
N LEU A 132 6.58 -11.38 30.07
CA LEU A 132 7.44 -11.66 31.23
C LEU A 132 7.29 -13.12 31.63
N LYS A 133 8.42 -13.78 31.93
CA LYS A 133 8.43 -15.17 32.43
C LYS A 133 8.03 -15.21 33.90
N PRO A 134 7.44 -16.33 34.38
CA PRO A 134 7.20 -16.54 35.80
C PRO A 134 8.45 -16.30 36.63
N ASP A 135 8.26 -15.72 37.81
CA ASP A 135 9.31 -15.65 38.83
C ASP A 135 8.78 -16.16 40.17
N SER A 136 9.70 -16.42 41.07
CA SER A 136 9.38 -16.92 42.44
C SER A 136 9.69 -15.82 43.44
N THR A 137 8.67 -15.04 43.79
CA THR A 137 8.77 -13.93 44.77
C THR A 137 8.31 -14.34 46.17
N ALA A 138 7.69 -15.52 46.33
CA ALA A 138 7.12 -15.98 47.58
C ALA A 138 8.19 -16.44 48.56
N SER A 139 8.04 -16.07 49.81
CA SER A 139 8.92 -16.53 50.92
C SER A 139 8.70 -18.03 51.21
N ARG A 140 9.79 -18.71 51.56
CA ARG A 140 9.73 -20.17 51.92
C ARG A 140 8.75 -20.43 53.07
N GLN A 141 8.71 -19.56 54.07
CA GLN A 141 7.83 -19.67 55.21
C GLN A 141 6.34 -19.60 54.79
N TRP A 142 6.01 -18.68 53.86
CA TRP A 142 4.64 -18.59 53.38
C TRP A 142 4.27 -19.79 52.49
N LEU A 143 5.19 -20.28 51.68
CA LEU A 143 4.97 -21.46 50.83
C LEU A 143 4.67 -22.71 51.70
N GLN A 144 5.26 -22.84 52.90
CA GLN A 144 4.97 -23.95 53.82
C GLN A 144 3.49 -23.95 54.25
N THR A 145 2.79 -22.83 54.24
CA THR A 145 1.36 -22.76 54.59
C THR A 145 0.46 -23.40 53.52
N ILE A 146 1.00 -23.67 52.35
CA ILE A 146 0.26 -24.29 51.23
C ILE A 146 0.56 -25.78 51.12
N HIS A 147 1.72 -26.25 51.60
CA HIS A 147 2.14 -27.64 51.47
C HIS A 147 1.22 -28.63 52.26
N GLY A 148 0.73 -29.64 51.55
CA GLY A 148 -0.04 -30.75 52.15
C GLY A 148 -1.51 -30.43 52.46
N GLY A 149 -2.00 -29.25 52.22
CA GLY A 149 -3.38 -28.84 52.45
C GLY A 149 -4.32 -29.14 51.28
N SER A 150 -5.55 -29.51 51.56
CA SER A 150 -6.64 -29.49 50.59
C SER A 150 -7.40 -28.17 50.76
N PHE A 151 -7.30 -27.30 49.78
CA PHE A 151 -7.90 -25.96 49.84
C PHE A 151 -9.12 -25.84 48.93
N LYS A 152 -10.15 -25.15 49.42
CA LYS A 152 -11.27 -24.70 48.60
C LYS A 152 -11.05 -23.19 48.27
N PRO A 153 -11.44 -22.75 47.08
CA PRO A 153 -11.40 -21.32 46.79
C PRO A 153 -12.13 -20.46 47.82
N ASN A 154 -11.46 -19.44 48.38
CA ASN A 154 -11.98 -18.48 49.34
C ASN A 154 -11.94 -17.05 48.80
N ALA A 155 -11.54 -16.93 47.56
CA ALA A 155 -11.66 -15.73 46.75
C ALA A 155 -12.32 -16.08 45.40
N PHE A 156 -12.98 -15.13 44.77
CA PHE A 156 -13.66 -15.36 43.49
C PHE A 156 -13.37 -14.23 42.51
N CYS A 157 -13.32 -14.59 41.22
CA CYS A 157 -13.18 -13.61 40.14
C CYS A 157 -14.54 -13.01 39.78
N SER A 158 -14.72 -11.72 39.96
CA SER A 158 -15.96 -11.02 39.65
C SER A 158 -16.04 -10.61 38.19
N GLU A 159 -14.90 -10.21 37.58
CA GLU A 159 -14.84 -9.78 36.19
C GLU A 159 -13.43 -9.95 35.63
N ILE A 160 -13.36 -10.07 34.31
CA ILE A 160 -12.15 -9.97 33.49
C ILE A 160 -12.19 -8.59 32.80
N GLN A 161 -11.15 -7.78 32.98
CA GLN A 161 -11.06 -6.45 32.42
C GLN A 161 -9.96 -6.39 31.35
N SER A 162 -10.28 -5.74 30.23
CA SER A 162 -9.30 -5.18 29.32
C SER A 162 -9.02 -3.72 29.65
N ILE A 163 -7.87 -3.18 29.25
CA ILE A 163 -7.51 -1.78 29.50
C ILE A 163 -8.47 -0.81 28.80
N ASP A 164 -9.00 -1.20 27.64
CA ASP A 164 -10.02 -0.50 26.85
C ASP A 164 -10.82 -1.49 26.01
N ALA A 165 -11.81 -0.99 25.25
CA ALA A 165 -12.66 -1.84 24.42
C ALA A 165 -11.91 -2.46 23.22
N PHE A 166 -10.87 -1.80 22.71
CA PHE A 166 -10.08 -2.26 21.56
C PHE A 166 -9.23 -3.50 21.92
N ASN A 167 -8.78 -3.60 23.18
CA ASN A 167 -8.05 -4.73 23.71
C ASN A 167 -8.95 -5.87 24.24
N SER A 168 -10.28 -5.77 24.12
CA SER A 168 -11.19 -6.78 24.67
C SER A 168 -11.20 -8.08 23.86
N PHE A 169 -11.11 -9.23 24.54
CA PHE A 169 -11.29 -10.55 23.94
C PHE A 169 -12.76 -10.96 23.77
N TYR A 170 -13.66 -10.33 24.47
CA TYR A 170 -15.09 -10.66 24.42
C TYR A 170 -15.77 -10.03 23.19
N PRO A 171 -16.73 -10.73 22.54
CA PRO A 171 -17.21 -12.10 22.84
C PRO A 171 -16.55 -13.20 21.99
N MET A 172 -15.81 -12.87 20.91
CA MET A 172 -15.37 -13.85 19.90
C MET A 172 -13.96 -14.40 20.15
N GLU A 173 -13.33 -14.00 21.23
CA GLU A 173 -11.96 -14.41 21.59
C GLU A 173 -11.88 -15.09 22.97
N VAL A 174 -13.02 -15.40 23.58
CA VAL A 174 -13.16 -16.23 24.78
C VAL A 174 -13.34 -17.67 24.31
N ILE A 175 -12.40 -18.56 24.64
CA ILE A 175 -12.39 -19.94 24.12
C ILE A 175 -13.41 -20.84 24.79
N ALA A 176 -13.92 -21.83 24.06
CA ALA A 176 -14.57 -22.99 24.62
C ALA A 176 -13.55 -23.86 25.39
N THR A 177 -13.97 -24.53 26.45
CA THR A 177 -13.13 -25.55 27.13
C THR A 177 -12.99 -26.80 26.25
N ALA A 178 -11.98 -27.61 26.53
CA ALA A 178 -11.81 -28.91 25.88
C ALA A 178 -13.05 -29.79 26.06
N LYS A 179 -13.60 -29.78 27.30
CA LYS A 179 -14.83 -30.53 27.62
C LYS A 179 -16.04 -30.06 26.79
N GLU A 180 -16.20 -28.75 26.60
CA GLU A 180 -17.27 -28.18 25.75
C GLU A 180 -17.06 -28.54 24.28
N THR A 181 -15.83 -28.42 23.80
CA THR A 181 -15.45 -28.79 22.44
C THR A 181 -15.70 -30.27 22.15
N ASP A 182 -15.35 -31.17 23.09
CA ASP A 182 -15.59 -32.61 22.97
C ASP A 182 -17.10 -32.94 23.02
N ALA A 183 -17.86 -32.22 23.80
CA ALA A 183 -19.33 -32.36 23.80
C ALA A 183 -19.93 -31.98 22.46
N VAL A 184 -19.43 -30.90 21.83
CA VAL A 184 -19.85 -30.52 20.46
C VAL A 184 -19.46 -31.60 19.46
N LYS A 185 -18.24 -32.11 19.46
CA LYS A 185 -17.79 -33.19 18.56
C LYS A 185 -18.66 -34.44 18.72
N LYS A 186 -18.97 -34.88 19.97
CA LYS A 186 -19.85 -36.00 20.25
C LYS A 186 -21.26 -35.78 19.70
N LYS A 187 -21.82 -34.56 19.87
CA LYS A 187 -23.17 -34.23 19.39
C LYS A 187 -23.29 -34.35 17.87
N TYR A 188 -22.23 -34.07 17.15
CA TYR A 188 -22.20 -34.07 15.69
C TYR A 188 -21.39 -35.23 15.11
N THR A 189 -21.30 -36.35 15.83
CA THR A 189 -20.62 -37.57 15.36
C THR A 189 -21.14 -37.98 13.96
N GLY A 190 -20.23 -38.28 13.04
CA GLY A 190 -20.58 -38.64 11.66
C GLY A 190 -20.79 -37.46 10.69
N GLU A 191 -20.71 -36.23 11.17
CA GLU A 191 -20.69 -35.04 10.33
C GLU A 191 -19.23 -34.61 10.01
N ALA A 192 -18.97 -34.14 8.79
CA ALA A 192 -17.64 -33.63 8.44
C ALA A 192 -17.44 -32.16 8.85
N MET A 193 -18.56 -31.40 9.00
CA MET A 193 -18.50 -29.99 9.38
C MET A 193 -19.73 -29.54 10.13
N ILE A 194 -19.59 -28.52 10.96
CA ILE A 194 -20.66 -27.76 11.60
C ILE A 194 -20.65 -26.34 11.06
N VAL A 195 -21.82 -25.75 10.80
CA VAL A 195 -21.94 -24.37 10.37
C VAL A 195 -22.59 -23.54 11.48
N PHE A 196 -21.93 -22.45 11.86
CA PHE A 196 -22.40 -21.47 12.83
C PHE A 196 -22.66 -20.14 12.10
N PRO A 197 -23.92 -19.84 11.74
CA PRO A 197 -24.25 -18.54 11.19
C PRO A 197 -23.99 -17.43 12.21
N GLU A 198 -23.25 -16.38 11.82
CA GLU A 198 -22.90 -15.29 12.72
C GLU A 198 -23.14 -13.94 12.08
N ASP A 199 -23.52 -12.95 12.87
CA ASP A 199 -23.75 -11.60 12.41
C ASP A 199 -22.42 -10.84 12.18
N ARG A 200 -22.52 -9.71 11.51
CA ARG A 200 -21.40 -8.86 11.14
C ARG A 200 -20.73 -8.14 12.32
N MET A 201 -21.45 -7.99 13.44
CA MET A 201 -20.94 -7.34 14.65
C MET A 201 -20.04 -8.28 15.50
N HIS A 202 -20.05 -9.58 15.19
CA HIS A 202 -19.27 -10.59 15.85
C HIS A 202 -18.33 -11.32 14.87
N PRO A 203 -17.34 -10.63 14.30
CA PRO A 203 -16.43 -11.25 13.35
C PRO A 203 -15.68 -12.43 13.98
N VAL A 204 -15.59 -13.53 13.25
CA VAL A 204 -14.82 -14.70 13.66
C VAL A 204 -13.33 -14.34 13.68
N ARG A 205 -12.71 -14.42 14.84
CA ARG A 205 -11.31 -13.99 15.08
C ARG A 205 -10.34 -15.13 15.37
N MET A 206 -10.85 -16.32 15.74
CA MET A 206 -10.02 -17.47 16.07
C MET A 206 -10.16 -18.55 14.99
N LYS A 207 -9.03 -19.10 14.59
CA LYS A 207 -8.97 -20.16 13.56
C LYS A 207 -8.94 -21.56 14.17
N THR A 208 -8.45 -21.71 15.41
CA THR A 208 -8.19 -23.00 16.08
C THR A 208 -9.10 -23.30 17.25
N ASP A 209 -9.72 -22.29 17.85
CA ASP A 209 -10.52 -22.44 19.05
C ASP A 209 -11.97 -22.03 18.80
N LEU A 210 -12.91 -22.88 19.22
CA LEU A 210 -14.33 -22.51 19.20
C LEU A 210 -14.57 -21.36 20.19
N PRO A 211 -15.25 -20.29 19.78
CA PRO A 211 -15.68 -19.25 20.72
C PRO A 211 -16.70 -19.82 21.71
N GLN A 212 -16.59 -19.45 22.99
CA GLN A 212 -17.60 -19.78 24.01
C GLN A 212 -19.00 -19.33 23.56
N ARG A 213 -19.11 -18.21 22.86
CA ARG A 213 -20.36 -17.71 22.27
C ARG A 213 -21.06 -18.78 21.43
N TRP A 214 -20.31 -19.57 20.64
CA TRP A 214 -20.91 -20.63 19.82
C TRP A 214 -21.34 -21.85 20.62
N ILE A 215 -20.70 -22.11 21.78
CA ILE A 215 -21.17 -23.14 22.72
C ILE A 215 -22.52 -22.75 23.32
N ILE A 216 -22.64 -21.50 23.76
CA ILE A 216 -23.89 -20.97 24.36
C ILE A 216 -25.01 -20.86 23.33
N LYS A 217 -24.73 -20.29 22.16
CA LYS A 217 -25.71 -20.07 21.08
C LYS A 217 -26.11 -21.39 20.39
N GLY A 218 -25.17 -22.33 20.27
CA GLY A 218 -25.29 -23.54 19.45
C GLY A 218 -25.22 -23.25 17.96
N SER A 219 -25.11 -24.29 17.14
CA SER A 219 -25.31 -24.18 15.71
C SER A 219 -26.81 -24.00 15.40
N SER A 220 -27.13 -23.19 14.40
CA SER A 220 -28.52 -22.94 14.00
C SER A 220 -28.69 -23.24 12.52
N PRO A 221 -29.80 -23.87 12.09
CA PRO A 221 -30.14 -24.01 10.68
C PRO A 221 -30.66 -22.70 10.05
N GLY A 222 -30.69 -21.61 10.80
CA GLY A 222 -31.19 -20.32 10.34
C GLY A 222 -30.35 -19.15 10.83
N PHE A 223 -30.33 -18.11 10.02
CA PHE A 223 -29.75 -16.81 10.31
C PHE A 223 -30.84 -15.74 10.23
N LYS A 224 -30.87 -14.81 11.18
CA LYS A 224 -31.82 -13.70 11.22
C LYS A 224 -31.09 -12.41 11.51
N ASP A 225 -31.36 -11.36 10.72
CA ASP A 225 -30.81 -10.03 10.95
C ASP A 225 -31.71 -8.97 10.26
N THR A 226 -31.33 -7.68 10.42
CA THR A 226 -32.02 -6.53 9.82
C THR A 226 -31.05 -5.77 8.93
N ALA A 227 -31.53 -5.33 7.77
CA ALA A 227 -30.80 -4.51 6.82
C ALA A 227 -31.62 -3.28 6.43
N ASP A 228 -30.98 -2.17 6.09
CA ASP A 228 -31.63 -0.99 5.54
C ASP A 228 -31.72 -1.10 4.00
N LYS A 229 -32.66 -0.38 3.38
CA LYS A 229 -32.70 -0.25 1.91
C LYS A 229 -31.39 0.35 1.39
N GLY A 230 -30.89 -0.15 0.28
CA GLY A 230 -29.63 0.31 -0.32
C GLY A 230 -28.37 -0.14 0.40
N GLU A 231 -28.46 -0.77 1.57
CA GLU A 231 -27.30 -1.20 2.37
C GLU A 231 -26.52 -2.32 1.69
N ASN A 232 -25.19 -2.25 1.72
CA ASN A 232 -24.31 -3.39 1.48
C ASN A 232 -24.30 -4.27 2.73
N PHE A 233 -25.22 -5.21 2.79
CA PHE A 233 -25.39 -6.09 3.95
C PHE A 233 -24.38 -7.24 3.93
N ALA A 234 -23.71 -7.48 5.06
CA ALA A 234 -22.73 -8.57 5.24
C ALA A 234 -23.11 -9.49 6.41
N PHE A 235 -22.75 -10.77 6.31
CA PHE A 235 -22.91 -11.77 7.36
C PHE A 235 -21.86 -12.89 7.19
N GLN A 236 -21.76 -13.80 8.17
CA GLN A 236 -20.80 -14.88 8.15
C GLN A 236 -21.47 -16.25 8.29
N LEU A 237 -20.89 -17.25 7.63
CA LEU A 237 -21.14 -18.65 7.88
C LEU A 237 -19.82 -19.26 8.43
N GLY A 238 -19.71 -19.36 9.75
CA GLY A 238 -18.52 -19.93 10.38
C GLY A 238 -18.54 -21.46 10.28
N ILE A 239 -17.54 -22.03 9.62
CA ILE A 239 -17.40 -23.47 9.44
C ILE A 239 -16.40 -23.99 10.47
N TYR A 240 -16.81 -24.94 11.29
CA TYR A 240 -15.92 -25.77 12.11
C TYR A 240 -15.79 -27.15 11.48
N ALA A 241 -14.59 -27.50 11.03
CA ALA A 241 -14.33 -28.77 10.37
C ALA A 241 -14.09 -29.87 11.40
N LEU A 242 -14.85 -30.96 11.33
CA LEU A 242 -14.67 -32.17 12.15
C LEU A 242 -13.75 -33.18 11.45
N GLN A 243 -13.63 -33.08 10.14
CA GLN A 243 -12.72 -33.82 9.25
C GLN A 243 -12.05 -32.83 8.30
N ASN A 244 -10.99 -33.24 7.63
CA ASN A 244 -10.46 -32.41 6.53
C ASN A 244 -11.48 -32.29 5.42
N ILE A 245 -11.82 -31.08 5.03
CA ILE A 245 -12.76 -30.78 3.95
C ILE A 245 -12.11 -29.87 2.93
N GLU A 246 -12.45 -30.08 1.67
CA GLU A 246 -11.92 -29.32 0.55
C GLU A 246 -13.04 -28.72 -0.30
N ASP A 247 -12.66 -27.78 -1.17
CA ASP A 247 -13.59 -27.11 -2.09
C ASP A 247 -14.85 -26.57 -1.41
N VAL A 248 -14.63 -25.96 -0.23
CA VAL A 248 -15.72 -25.37 0.54
C VAL A 248 -16.29 -24.18 -0.23
N GLY A 249 -17.60 -24.18 -0.45
CA GLY A 249 -18.32 -23.12 -1.13
C GLY A 249 -19.72 -22.92 -0.58
N VAL A 250 -20.40 -21.87 -1.03
CA VAL A 250 -21.78 -21.56 -0.67
C VAL A 250 -22.60 -21.22 -1.91
N VAL A 251 -23.81 -21.76 -1.98
CA VAL A 251 -24.80 -21.47 -3.04
C VAL A 251 -26.01 -20.84 -2.39
N PHE A 252 -26.54 -19.78 -3.00
CA PHE A 252 -27.68 -19.04 -2.49
C PHE A 252 -28.92 -19.28 -3.35
N SER A 253 -30.10 -19.24 -2.73
CA SER A 253 -31.39 -19.03 -3.42
C SER A 253 -31.75 -17.55 -3.39
N ASP A 254 -32.65 -17.13 -4.24
CA ASP A 254 -33.30 -15.82 -4.11
C ASP A 254 -33.86 -15.63 -2.70
N LEU A 255 -33.73 -14.42 -2.16
CA LEU A 255 -34.42 -13.99 -0.96
C LEU A 255 -35.75 -13.33 -1.38
N LYS A 256 -36.86 -13.86 -0.95
CA LYS A 256 -38.20 -13.42 -1.35
C LYS A 256 -39.03 -12.96 -0.15
N ASN A 257 -39.79 -11.89 -0.31
CA ASN A 257 -40.75 -11.45 0.68
C ASN A 257 -42.22 -11.76 0.24
N ALA A 258 -43.14 -11.65 1.18
CA ALA A 258 -44.56 -11.94 0.94
C ALA A 258 -45.26 -10.96 -0.05
N ALA A 259 -44.68 -9.77 -0.24
CA ALA A 259 -45.16 -8.73 -1.16
C ALA A 259 -44.59 -8.87 -2.59
N GLY A 260 -43.89 -9.98 -2.91
CA GLY A 260 -43.32 -10.23 -4.23
C GLY A 260 -41.91 -9.60 -4.46
N GLY A 261 -41.29 -8.93 -3.45
CA GLY A 261 -39.94 -8.41 -3.55
C GLY A 261 -38.91 -9.53 -3.62
N ILE A 262 -37.86 -9.35 -4.43
CA ILE A 262 -36.79 -10.34 -4.65
C ILE A 262 -35.46 -9.68 -4.54
N ILE A 263 -34.54 -10.28 -3.75
CA ILE A 263 -33.08 -10.07 -3.81
C ILE A 263 -32.54 -11.32 -4.50
N ALA A 264 -32.07 -11.15 -5.74
CA ALA A 264 -31.67 -12.26 -6.59
C ALA A 264 -30.41 -12.96 -6.08
N ALA A 265 -30.38 -14.27 -6.10
CA ALA A 265 -29.22 -15.10 -5.68
C ALA A 265 -27.91 -14.70 -6.36
N LYS A 266 -27.94 -14.31 -7.64
CA LYS A 266 -26.77 -13.86 -8.40
C LYS A 266 -26.10 -12.59 -7.85
N ASN A 267 -26.80 -11.82 -7.02
CA ASN A 267 -26.29 -10.60 -6.39
C ASN A 267 -25.72 -10.89 -4.99
N ILE A 268 -25.78 -12.12 -4.52
CA ILE A 268 -25.22 -12.55 -3.23
C ILE A 268 -23.88 -13.21 -3.50
N SER A 269 -22.82 -12.67 -2.94
CA SER A 269 -21.45 -13.15 -3.13
C SER A 269 -20.83 -13.64 -1.83
N CYS A 270 -19.78 -14.46 -1.94
CA CYS A 270 -18.93 -14.88 -0.84
C CYS A 270 -17.49 -14.53 -1.17
N ILE A 271 -16.90 -13.58 -0.46
CA ILE A 271 -15.53 -13.09 -0.77
C ILE A 271 -14.44 -14.15 -0.58
N ASN A 272 -14.72 -15.23 0.15
CA ASN A 272 -13.76 -16.29 0.38
C ASN A 272 -13.66 -17.27 -0.79
N THR A 273 -14.70 -17.40 -1.62
CA THR A 273 -14.79 -18.38 -2.71
C THR A 273 -14.58 -17.77 -4.08
N ASP A 274 -15.04 -16.53 -4.27
CA ASP A 274 -14.96 -15.84 -5.56
C ASP A 274 -14.88 -14.32 -5.41
N GLY A 275 -14.70 -13.63 -6.52
CA GLY A 275 -14.66 -12.19 -6.57
C GLY A 275 -14.02 -11.63 -7.82
N THR A 276 -13.70 -10.33 -7.77
CA THR A 276 -13.04 -9.58 -8.85
C THR A 276 -11.64 -9.17 -8.42
N GLY A 277 -10.63 -9.58 -9.18
CA GLY A 277 -9.24 -9.18 -8.94
C GLY A 277 -9.02 -7.66 -9.16
N TYR A 278 -7.91 -7.15 -8.66
CA TYR A 278 -7.52 -5.73 -8.82
C TYR A 278 -7.39 -5.30 -10.29
N ASN A 279 -7.15 -6.25 -11.18
CA ASN A 279 -7.02 -6.10 -12.63
C ASN A 279 -8.29 -6.49 -13.41
N ASN A 280 -9.43 -6.55 -12.73
CA ASN A 280 -10.73 -6.95 -13.27
C ASN A 280 -10.83 -8.41 -13.79
N ILE A 281 -9.87 -9.27 -13.41
CA ILE A 281 -9.95 -10.69 -13.73
C ILE A 281 -10.79 -11.40 -12.66
N PRO A 282 -11.80 -12.22 -13.04
CA PRO A 282 -12.54 -13.00 -12.07
C PRO A 282 -11.65 -13.94 -11.26
N LEU A 283 -11.84 -13.94 -9.94
CA LEU A 283 -11.14 -14.81 -9.00
C LEU A 283 -12.04 -15.97 -8.58
N LYS A 284 -11.45 -17.16 -8.48
CA LYS A 284 -12.06 -18.33 -7.84
C LYS A 284 -11.04 -18.95 -6.91
N ASN A 285 -11.36 -18.99 -5.63
CA ASN A 285 -10.49 -19.52 -4.59
C ASN A 285 -10.97 -20.91 -4.16
N ARG A 286 -10.03 -21.84 -4.01
CA ARG A 286 -10.29 -23.11 -3.35
C ARG A 286 -10.11 -22.95 -1.86
N VAL A 287 -11.16 -23.18 -1.11
CA VAL A 287 -11.15 -23.12 0.35
C VAL A 287 -11.07 -24.52 0.90
N ALA A 288 -9.96 -24.84 1.60
CA ALA A 288 -9.76 -26.10 2.33
C ALA A 288 -9.71 -25.80 3.83
N VAL A 289 -10.34 -26.64 4.65
CA VAL A 289 -10.37 -26.47 6.09
C VAL A 289 -9.93 -27.78 6.77
N PRO A 290 -8.75 -27.79 7.42
CA PRO A 290 -8.29 -28.94 8.17
C PRO A 290 -9.19 -29.28 9.36
N ALA A 291 -9.20 -30.53 9.77
CA ALA A 291 -9.94 -30.97 10.95
C ALA A 291 -9.54 -30.18 12.20
N GLY A 292 -10.51 -29.73 12.96
CA GLY A 292 -10.33 -28.88 14.15
C GLY A 292 -10.18 -27.39 13.89
N MET A 293 -10.16 -26.97 12.62
CA MET A 293 -10.00 -25.56 12.23
C MET A 293 -11.35 -24.89 11.95
N ILE A 294 -11.32 -23.56 12.04
CA ILE A 294 -12.47 -22.69 11.77
C ILE A 294 -12.18 -21.86 10.54
N GLN A 295 -13.14 -21.81 9.62
CA GLN A 295 -13.14 -20.93 8.44
C GLN A 295 -14.45 -20.16 8.37
N PRO A 296 -14.43 -18.83 8.54
CA PRO A 296 -15.60 -18.02 8.19
C PRO A 296 -15.71 -17.84 6.68
N LEU A 297 -16.91 -17.96 6.17
CA LEU A 297 -17.31 -17.52 4.84
C LEU A 297 -18.05 -16.19 4.98
N TRP A 298 -17.44 -15.11 4.55
CA TRP A 298 -18.05 -13.79 4.53
C TRP A 298 -18.92 -13.62 3.28
N CYS A 299 -20.19 -13.46 3.50
CA CYS A 299 -21.21 -13.32 2.48
C CYS A 299 -21.78 -11.91 2.50
N SER A 300 -22.07 -11.35 1.34
CA SER A 300 -22.64 -10.00 1.23
C SER A 300 -23.54 -9.83 0.01
N PHE A 301 -24.45 -8.87 0.08
CA PHE A 301 -25.30 -8.42 -1.03
C PHE A 301 -25.77 -6.99 -0.81
N GLN A 302 -26.02 -6.28 -1.89
CA GLN A 302 -26.66 -4.98 -1.82
C GLN A 302 -28.17 -5.14 -1.75
N VAL A 303 -28.79 -4.57 -0.73
CA VAL A 303 -30.26 -4.47 -0.64
C VAL A 303 -30.72 -3.44 -1.67
N PRO A 304 -31.64 -3.76 -2.59
CA PRO A 304 -32.14 -2.76 -3.54
C PRO A 304 -32.73 -1.53 -2.81
N VAL A 305 -32.47 -0.33 -3.32
CA VAL A 305 -32.99 0.92 -2.73
C VAL A 305 -34.51 0.93 -2.72
N GLN A 306 -35.14 0.32 -3.74
CA GLN A 306 -36.59 0.18 -3.88
C GLN A 306 -37.14 -1.08 -3.22
N ALA A 307 -36.34 -1.81 -2.45
CA ALA A 307 -36.85 -3.01 -1.77
C ALA A 307 -38.03 -2.68 -0.87
N ALA A 308 -39.12 -3.45 -1.00
CA ALA A 308 -40.26 -3.31 -0.10
C ALA A 308 -39.81 -3.70 1.33
N PRO A 309 -40.17 -2.94 2.36
CA PRO A 309 -39.87 -3.32 3.74
C PRO A 309 -40.57 -4.63 4.09
N GLY A 310 -39.93 -5.39 5.01
CA GLY A 310 -40.47 -6.65 5.47
C GLY A 310 -39.46 -7.79 5.46
N LEU A 311 -39.93 -8.98 5.77
CA LEU A 311 -39.09 -10.17 5.93
C LEU A 311 -38.84 -10.85 4.58
N TYR A 312 -37.56 -10.91 4.18
CA TYR A 312 -37.07 -11.67 3.02
C TYR A 312 -36.54 -13.02 3.48
N ARG A 313 -36.96 -14.11 2.84
CA ARG A 313 -36.51 -15.47 3.15
C ARG A 313 -35.86 -16.13 1.95
N GLY A 314 -34.75 -16.84 2.20
CA GLY A 314 -34.03 -17.66 1.22
C GLY A 314 -33.16 -18.68 1.92
N MET A 315 -32.22 -19.25 1.17
CA MET A 315 -31.37 -20.34 1.62
C MET A 315 -29.92 -20.08 1.23
N ALA A 316 -28.99 -20.30 2.18
CA ALA A 316 -27.58 -20.52 1.89
C ALA A 316 -27.28 -22.02 2.07
N THR A 317 -26.71 -22.66 1.05
CA THR A 317 -26.31 -24.07 1.08
C THR A 317 -24.79 -24.13 1.06
N VAL A 318 -24.17 -24.47 2.18
CA VAL A 318 -22.73 -24.72 2.30
C VAL A 318 -22.42 -26.12 1.79
N LYS A 319 -21.44 -26.22 0.89
CA LYS A 319 -20.98 -27.47 0.26
C LYS A 319 -19.48 -27.63 0.47
N ALA A 320 -19.03 -28.88 0.56
CA ALA A 320 -17.61 -29.21 0.56
C ALA A 320 -17.42 -30.64 0.02
N THR A 321 -16.27 -30.93 -0.58
CA THR A 321 -15.95 -32.28 -1.04
C THR A 321 -15.87 -33.22 0.16
N GLY A 322 -16.56 -34.36 0.08
CA GLY A 322 -16.61 -35.37 1.14
C GLY A 322 -17.53 -35.04 2.30
N ALA A 323 -18.31 -33.96 2.25
CA ALA A 323 -19.22 -33.55 3.34
C ALA A 323 -20.68 -33.47 2.88
N LYS A 324 -21.60 -33.77 3.80
CA LYS A 324 -23.04 -33.51 3.56
C LYS A 324 -23.30 -32.02 3.52
N GLU A 325 -24.12 -31.57 2.57
CA GLU A 325 -24.55 -30.16 2.46
C GLU A 325 -25.21 -29.67 3.74
N LYS A 326 -24.91 -28.43 4.12
CA LYS A 326 -25.56 -27.73 5.24
C LYS A 326 -26.44 -26.60 4.72
N LYS A 327 -27.71 -26.67 5.02
CA LYS A 327 -28.72 -25.67 4.59
C LYS A 327 -29.01 -24.70 5.74
N ILE A 328 -28.83 -23.41 5.48
CA ILE A 328 -29.10 -22.32 6.44
C ILE A 328 -30.19 -21.44 5.87
N THR A 329 -31.33 -21.38 6.56
CA THR A 329 -32.43 -20.46 6.19
C THR A 329 -32.00 -19.02 6.51
N LEU A 330 -31.96 -18.16 5.49
CA LEU A 330 -31.73 -16.73 5.66
C LEU A 330 -33.05 -16.00 5.85
N SER A 331 -33.16 -15.19 6.90
CA SER A 331 -34.34 -14.39 7.24
C SER A 331 -33.90 -12.95 7.50
N ILE A 332 -33.92 -12.11 6.46
CA ILE A 332 -33.44 -10.73 6.52
C ILE A 332 -34.64 -9.79 6.54
N THR A 333 -34.79 -9.01 7.60
CA THR A 333 -35.82 -7.96 7.66
C THR A 333 -35.29 -6.69 7.03
N VAL A 334 -35.84 -6.29 5.90
CA VAL A 334 -35.56 -4.97 5.31
C VAL A 334 -36.36 -3.91 6.03
N SER A 335 -35.70 -2.92 6.62
CA SER A 335 -36.33 -1.83 7.36
C SER A 335 -36.96 -0.78 6.43
N ASN A 336 -37.67 0.19 7.00
CA ASN A 336 -38.13 1.37 6.26
C ASN A 336 -37.03 2.38 5.94
N ASN A 337 -35.91 2.34 6.66
CA ASN A 337 -34.80 3.26 6.48
C ASN A 337 -34.05 3.00 5.18
N THR A 338 -33.42 4.05 4.64
CA THR A 338 -32.48 3.95 3.54
C THR A 338 -31.09 4.25 4.06
N ALA A 339 -30.16 3.35 3.82
CA ALA A 339 -28.76 3.52 4.22
C ALA A 339 -28.09 4.64 3.40
N ALA A 340 -27.57 5.65 4.06
CA ALA A 340 -26.77 6.67 3.42
C ALA A 340 -25.48 6.04 2.86
N SER A 341 -25.12 6.39 1.62
CA SER A 341 -23.91 5.88 0.96
C SER A 341 -23.76 4.35 1.10
N HIS A 342 -24.83 3.59 0.90
CA HIS A 342 -24.84 2.12 1.05
C HIS A 342 -24.42 1.59 2.42
N GLY A 343 -24.46 2.42 3.47
CA GLY A 343 -24.07 2.06 4.83
C GLY A 343 -22.56 2.09 5.08
N VAL A 344 -21.75 2.53 4.12
CA VAL A 344 -20.28 2.54 4.24
C VAL A 344 -19.74 3.56 5.27
N ASN A 345 -20.61 4.44 5.78
CA ASN A 345 -20.28 5.37 6.87
C ASN A 345 -20.20 4.68 8.25
N ASP A 346 -20.70 3.45 8.35
CA ASP A 346 -20.71 2.61 9.55
C ASP A 346 -19.78 1.39 9.33
N PRO A 347 -18.45 1.54 9.35
CA PRO A 347 -17.50 0.47 8.99
C PRO A 347 -17.64 -0.77 9.88
N GLN A 348 -18.08 -0.61 11.15
CA GLN A 348 -18.36 -1.73 12.06
C GLN A 348 -19.45 -2.70 11.53
N LYS A 349 -20.29 -2.26 10.59
CA LYS A 349 -21.28 -3.13 9.92
C LYS A 349 -20.67 -3.97 8.79
N MET A 350 -19.36 -3.90 8.54
CA MET A 350 -18.65 -4.63 7.47
C MET A 350 -19.18 -4.35 6.05
N THR A 351 -19.88 -3.25 5.85
CA THR A 351 -20.48 -2.87 4.56
C THR A 351 -19.44 -2.63 3.48
N ARG A 352 -18.23 -2.22 3.86
CA ARG A 352 -17.10 -1.96 2.95
C ARG A 352 -16.45 -3.23 2.41
N LEU A 353 -16.79 -4.42 2.88
CA LEU A 353 -16.32 -5.67 2.27
C LEU A 353 -16.75 -5.78 0.79
N ALA A 354 -17.83 -5.12 0.40
CA ALA A 354 -18.23 -5.00 -1.00
C ALA A 354 -17.16 -4.34 -1.88
N TRP A 355 -16.35 -3.44 -1.33
CA TRP A 355 -15.27 -2.74 -2.04
C TRP A 355 -14.16 -3.65 -2.53
N LEU A 356 -13.97 -4.82 -1.88
CA LEU A 356 -12.97 -5.81 -2.31
C LEU A 356 -13.21 -6.32 -3.74
N ASN A 357 -14.46 -6.30 -4.21
CA ASN A 357 -14.83 -6.78 -5.54
C ASN A 357 -15.16 -5.65 -6.53
N SER A 358 -14.77 -4.41 -6.21
CA SER A 358 -15.07 -3.26 -7.05
C SER A 358 -14.28 -3.28 -8.36
N ASP A 359 -14.99 -2.95 -9.44
CA ASP A 359 -14.44 -2.71 -10.78
C ASP A 359 -14.33 -1.20 -11.12
N LEU A 360 -14.46 -0.33 -10.11
CA LEU A 360 -14.41 1.12 -10.27
C LEU A 360 -13.12 1.55 -10.98
N ALA A 361 -13.28 2.41 -12.00
CA ALA A 361 -12.20 3.00 -12.77
C ALA A 361 -11.32 2.01 -13.56
N GLN A 362 -11.87 0.83 -13.93
CA GLN A 362 -11.17 -0.18 -14.75
C GLN A 362 -11.13 0.14 -16.26
N GLN A 363 -11.97 1.06 -16.72
CA GLN A 363 -12.03 1.45 -18.14
C GLN A 363 -10.71 2.08 -18.60
N ASN A 364 -10.40 1.93 -19.91
CA ASN A 364 -9.18 2.46 -20.52
C ASN A 364 -9.41 3.79 -21.28
N ASP A 365 -10.35 4.63 -20.85
CA ASP A 365 -10.48 5.98 -21.40
C ASP A 365 -9.28 6.84 -21.01
N THR A 366 -9.01 7.86 -21.83
CA THR A 366 -7.92 8.80 -21.56
C THR A 366 -8.15 9.61 -20.30
N ILE A 367 -7.07 9.93 -19.60
CA ILE A 367 -7.04 10.83 -18.43
C ILE A 367 -6.24 12.08 -18.82
N ALA A 368 -6.73 13.27 -18.50
CA ALA A 368 -5.96 14.49 -18.74
C ALA A 368 -4.58 14.43 -18.05
N PRO A 369 -3.50 14.94 -18.70
CA PRO A 369 -3.47 15.72 -19.94
C PRO A 369 -3.38 14.89 -21.24
N TYR A 370 -3.47 13.56 -21.17
CA TYR A 370 -3.29 12.68 -22.32
C TYR A 370 -4.41 12.83 -23.34
N THR A 371 -4.08 12.54 -24.61
CA THR A 371 -4.99 12.56 -25.75
C THR A 371 -5.33 11.13 -26.20
N ALA A 372 -6.47 10.97 -26.85
CA ALA A 372 -6.85 9.71 -27.45
C ALA A 372 -5.80 9.20 -28.43
N LEU A 373 -5.54 7.90 -28.42
CA LEU A 373 -4.68 7.23 -29.39
C LEU A 373 -5.29 7.34 -30.80
N ARG A 374 -4.43 7.57 -31.77
CA ARG A 374 -4.82 7.63 -33.21
C ARG A 374 -3.96 6.67 -34.00
N LEU A 375 -4.59 5.76 -34.72
CA LEU A 375 -3.93 4.80 -35.62
C LEU A 375 -4.05 5.31 -37.05
N ASP A 376 -2.90 5.44 -37.72
CA ASP A 376 -2.81 5.66 -39.16
C ASP A 376 -1.84 4.66 -39.77
N SER A 377 -2.37 3.73 -40.56
CA SER A 377 -1.64 2.59 -41.09
C SER A 377 -0.96 1.78 -39.97
N ASN A 378 0.36 1.77 -39.91
CA ASN A 378 1.13 1.09 -38.83
C ASN A 378 1.69 2.07 -37.78
N THR A 379 1.24 3.33 -37.80
CA THR A 379 1.72 4.38 -36.87
C THR A 379 0.63 4.73 -35.86
N ILE A 380 0.98 4.64 -34.57
CA ILE A 380 0.12 5.04 -33.47
C ILE A 380 0.63 6.37 -32.89
N SER A 381 -0.22 7.39 -32.88
CA SER A 381 0.07 8.70 -32.32
C SER A 381 -0.59 8.85 -30.95
N LEU A 382 0.15 9.44 -30.00
CA LEU A 382 -0.29 9.79 -28.66
C LEU A 382 0.31 11.15 -28.26
N LEU A 383 -0.02 11.69 -27.09
CA LEU A 383 0.47 13.01 -26.66
C LEU A 383 1.99 13.14 -26.82
N GLY A 384 2.43 14.01 -27.73
CA GLY A 384 3.86 14.32 -27.95
C GLY A 384 4.73 13.14 -28.42
N ARG A 385 4.15 12.01 -28.85
CA ARG A 385 4.90 10.79 -29.20
C ARG A 385 4.24 10.04 -30.35
N LYS A 386 5.04 9.23 -31.08
CA LYS A 386 4.57 8.31 -32.11
C LYS A 386 5.31 6.97 -32.00
N LEU A 387 4.58 5.89 -32.25
CA LEU A 387 5.10 4.54 -32.42
C LEU A 387 4.81 4.06 -33.83
N GLU A 388 5.83 3.81 -34.62
CA GLU A 388 5.72 3.15 -35.93
C GLU A 388 6.09 1.67 -35.78
N LEU A 389 5.24 0.76 -36.29
CA LEU A 389 5.39 -0.70 -36.19
C LEU A 389 5.83 -1.31 -37.51
N ASN A 390 6.67 -2.34 -37.41
CA ASN A 390 6.97 -3.26 -38.51
C ASN A 390 5.89 -4.35 -38.65
N ASN A 391 5.92 -5.05 -39.80
CA ASN A 391 5.04 -6.18 -40.07
C ASN A 391 5.29 -7.40 -39.13
N ASP A 392 6.45 -7.46 -38.50
CA ASP A 392 6.79 -8.48 -37.49
C ASP A 392 6.17 -8.19 -36.11
N GLY A 393 5.51 -7.02 -35.94
CA GLY A 393 4.85 -6.62 -34.69
C GLY A 393 5.73 -5.81 -33.74
N PHE A 394 7.03 -5.61 -34.05
CA PHE A 394 7.94 -4.82 -33.21
C PHE A 394 8.06 -3.38 -33.64
N PRO A 395 8.53 -2.47 -32.77
CA PRO A 395 8.72 -1.06 -33.09
C PRO A 395 9.76 -0.87 -34.22
N LYS A 396 9.33 -0.23 -35.33
CA LYS A 396 10.23 0.27 -36.36
C LYS A 396 10.92 1.54 -35.90
N GLN A 397 10.13 2.44 -35.25
CA GLN A 397 10.64 3.70 -34.71
C GLN A 397 9.74 4.17 -33.57
N ILE A 398 10.35 4.77 -32.57
CA ILE A 398 9.67 5.59 -31.56
C ILE A 398 10.16 7.03 -31.72
N GLN A 399 9.23 7.97 -31.76
CA GLN A 399 9.50 9.40 -31.92
C GLN A 399 8.89 10.18 -30.77
N THR A 400 9.61 11.17 -30.26
CA THR A 400 9.09 12.17 -29.35
C THR A 400 9.13 13.56 -29.99
N PHE A 401 8.31 14.46 -29.53
CA PHE A 401 8.14 15.79 -30.08
C PHE A 401 8.26 16.89 -29.01
N PHE A 402 8.90 16.55 -27.89
CA PHE A 402 9.15 17.53 -26.82
C PHE A 402 10.38 18.37 -27.14
N THR A 403 10.29 19.66 -26.83
CA THR A 403 11.45 20.57 -26.91
C THR A 403 12.50 20.21 -25.88
N GLU A 404 13.75 20.67 -26.04
CA GLU A 404 14.83 20.35 -25.09
C GLU A 404 14.54 20.88 -23.66
N GLU A 405 13.89 22.05 -23.54
CA GLU A 405 13.48 22.64 -22.28
C GLU A 405 12.22 21.97 -21.67
N MET A 406 11.59 21.05 -22.40
CA MET A 406 10.42 20.27 -21.95
C MET A 406 9.11 21.06 -21.75
N THR A 407 9.07 22.36 -22.06
CA THR A 407 7.89 23.21 -21.79
C THR A 407 6.89 23.25 -22.94
N SER A 408 7.24 22.75 -24.13
CA SER A 408 6.36 22.74 -25.30
C SER A 408 6.58 21.52 -26.20
N LEU A 409 5.69 21.38 -27.20
CA LEU A 409 5.85 20.40 -28.28
C LEU A 409 6.42 21.08 -29.51
N SER A 410 7.35 20.42 -30.20
CA SER A 410 7.96 20.82 -31.48
C SER A 410 7.34 20.03 -32.62
N ALA A 411 7.41 20.58 -33.82
CA ALA A 411 7.14 19.82 -35.05
C ALA A 411 8.28 18.86 -35.43
N GLN A 412 9.48 19.09 -34.90
CA GLN A 412 10.66 18.28 -35.18
C GLN A 412 10.63 17.02 -34.31
N ALA A 413 10.84 15.88 -34.94
CA ALA A 413 10.87 14.58 -34.26
C ALA A 413 12.25 14.26 -33.69
N ASN A 414 12.27 13.81 -32.43
CA ASN A 414 13.43 13.17 -31.83
C ASN A 414 13.26 11.65 -32.01
N ASN A 415 14.03 11.06 -32.92
CA ASN A 415 13.97 9.61 -33.16
C ASN A 415 14.82 8.87 -32.14
N LEU A 416 14.25 7.81 -31.49
CA LEU A 416 14.96 7.05 -30.49
C LEU A 416 15.97 6.06 -31.08
N PHE A 417 15.66 5.44 -32.22
CA PHE A 417 16.45 4.34 -32.77
C PHE A 417 17.16 4.68 -34.06
N THR A 418 18.30 4.02 -34.32
CA THR A 418 19.04 4.04 -35.60
C THR A 418 18.46 3.03 -36.57
N GLU A 419 17.90 1.94 -36.10
CA GLU A 419 17.24 0.85 -36.81
C GLU A 419 16.12 0.24 -35.95
N PRO A 420 15.20 -0.57 -36.52
CA PRO A 420 14.09 -1.17 -35.74
C PRO A 420 14.54 -2.03 -34.57
N ILE A 421 13.69 -2.15 -33.54
CA ILE A 421 13.85 -3.20 -32.53
C ILE A 421 13.65 -4.56 -33.21
N HIS A 422 14.55 -5.50 -32.96
CA HIS A 422 14.50 -6.82 -33.59
C HIS A 422 15.09 -7.93 -32.72
N PHE A 423 14.63 -9.15 -32.96
CA PHE A 423 15.17 -10.36 -32.36
C PHE A 423 16.12 -11.08 -33.33
N HIS A 424 17.21 -11.63 -32.80
CA HIS A 424 18.10 -12.56 -33.44
C HIS A 424 17.96 -13.94 -32.82
N PHE A 425 17.84 -14.94 -33.69
CA PHE A 425 17.81 -16.35 -33.34
C PHE A 425 18.98 -17.03 -34.02
N THR A 426 20.12 -17.10 -33.34
CA THR A 426 21.38 -17.63 -33.90
C THR A 426 21.48 -19.14 -33.66
N ARG A 427 21.60 -19.90 -34.72
CA ARG A 427 21.72 -21.36 -34.67
C ARG A 427 23.07 -21.80 -34.12
N ALA A 428 23.11 -22.87 -33.32
CA ALA A 428 24.36 -23.42 -32.80
C ALA A 428 25.24 -24.06 -33.85
N ARG A 429 24.64 -24.75 -34.86
CA ARG A 429 25.36 -25.54 -35.89
C ARG A 429 26.26 -24.73 -36.82
N ASP A 430 25.91 -23.48 -37.14
CA ASP A 430 26.61 -22.68 -38.15
C ASP A 430 26.80 -21.20 -37.72
N GLY A 431 26.30 -20.83 -36.58
CA GLY A 431 26.38 -19.44 -36.04
C GLY A 431 25.62 -18.41 -36.88
N LYS A 432 24.71 -18.82 -37.74
CA LYS A 432 23.92 -17.91 -38.60
C LYS A 432 22.56 -17.65 -37.99
N ASP A 433 22.06 -16.42 -38.20
CA ASP A 433 20.73 -16.04 -37.80
C ASP A 433 19.66 -16.71 -38.66
N MET A 434 18.59 -17.12 -38.02
CA MET A 434 17.41 -17.66 -38.69
C MET A 434 16.62 -16.56 -39.35
N LYS A 435 16.16 -16.80 -40.58
CA LYS A 435 15.23 -15.94 -41.29
C LYS A 435 13.80 -16.38 -41.02
N PHE A 436 12.89 -15.45 -40.88
CA PHE A 436 11.47 -15.68 -40.67
C PHE A 436 10.64 -15.07 -41.80
N LYS A 437 9.54 -15.75 -42.14
CA LYS A 437 8.48 -15.19 -42.97
C LYS A 437 7.47 -14.48 -42.04
N ASN A 438 7.21 -13.23 -42.32
CA ASN A 438 6.26 -12.44 -41.55
C ASN A 438 4.84 -12.72 -42.04
N GLY A 439 3.90 -13.05 -41.10
CA GLY A 439 2.49 -13.26 -41.42
C GLY A 439 1.67 -11.98 -41.53
N GLY A 440 2.29 -10.83 -41.20
CA GLY A 440 1.65 -9.53 -41.24
C GLY A 440 1.19 -9.03 -39.84
N LEU A 441 0.99 -7.73 -39.75
CA LEU A 441 0.53 -7.02 -38.55
C LEU A 441 -1.00 -6.91 -38.58
N VAL A 442 -1.67 -7.33 -37.51
CA VAL A 442 -3.13 -7.26 -37.37
C VAL A 442 -3.51 -6.50 -36.09
N PHE A 443 -4.22 -5.40 -36.23
CA PHE A 443 -4.75 -4.66 -35.08
C PHE A 443 -6.07 -5.30 -34.60
N THR A 444 -6.07 -5.78 -33.37
CA THR A 444 -7.19 -6.51 -32.74
C THR A 444 -8.09 -5.62 -31.90
N LYS A 445 -7.60 -4.51 -31.39
CA LYS A 445 -8.35 -3.51 -30.62
C LYS A 445 -7.92 -2.09 -30.99
N LYS A 446 -8.89 -1.16 -31.15
CA LYS A 446 -8.65 0.22 -31.55
C LYS A 446 -9.58 1.14 -30.75
N GLU A 447 -9.22 1.36 -29.48
CA GLU A 447 -9.98 2.25 -28.59
C GLU A 447 -9.17 3.50 -28.26
N PRO A 448 -9.81 4.61 -27.84
CA PRO A 448 -9.11 5.85 -27.50
C PRO A 448 -8.00 5.71 -26.47
N GLY A 449 -8.16 4.80 -25.51
CA GLY A 449 -7.21 4.56 -24.43
C GLY A 449 -6.24 3.41 -24.65
N ILE A 450 -6.49 2.52 -25.63
CA ILE A 450 -5.66 1.34 -25.89
C ILE A 450 -5.76 0.87 -27.33
N ILE A 451 -4.60 0.56 -27.94
CA ILE A 451 -4.52 -0.13 -29.23
C ILE A 451 -3.77 -1.44 -29.01
N GLN A 452 -4.30 -2.55 -29.58
CA GLN A 452 -3.70 -3.87 -29.50
C GLN A 452 -3.45 -4.43 -30.89
N TRP A 453 -2.36 -5.21 -31.02
CA TRP A 453 -2.00 -5.87 -32.28
C TRP A 453 -1.37 -7.23 -32.04
N ASN A 454 -1.42 -8.05 -33.10
CA ASN A 454 -0.77 -9.34 -33.19
C ASN A 454 0.05 -9.44 -34.46
N ALA A 455 1.12 -10.25 -34.42
CA ALA A 455 1.88 -10.68 -35.58
C ALA A 455 2.40 -12.11 -35.35
N VAL A 456 2.57 -12.85 -36.43
CA VAL A 456 3.14 -14.20 -36.39
C VAL A 456 4.28 -14.28 -37.39
N ASN A 457 5.45 -14.72 -36.92
CA ASN A 457 6.66 -14.84 -37.72
C ASN A 457 7.10 -16.30 -37.66
N THR A 458 7.26 -16.96 -38.81
CA THR A 458 7.52 -18.40 -38.86
C THR A 458 8.67 -18.78 -39.79
N ASN A 459 9.31 -19.90 -39.46
CA ASN A 459 10.15 -20.67 -40.36
C ASN A 459 9.93 -22.16 -40.06
N ASP A 460 10.71 -23.03 -40.72
CA ASP A 460 10.55 -24.49 -40.57
C ASP A 460 10.85 -24.99 -39.14
N THR A 461 11.48 -24.19 -38.30
CA THR A 461 11.98 -24.60 -36.97
C THR A 461 11.26 -23.95 -35.85
N LEU A 462 10.94 -22.67 -35.99
CA LEU A 462 10.34 -21.83 -34.90
C LEU A 462 9.13 -21.06 -35.42
N GLU A 463 8.16 -20.87 -34.54
CA GLU A 463 7.10 -19.86 -34.64
C GLU A 463 7.26 -18.80 -33.53
N ILE A 464 7.19 -17.51 -33.91
CA ILE A 464 7.24 -16.39 -33.00
C ILE A 464 5.89 -15.68 -33.08
N ALA A 465 5.04 -15.87 -32.08
CA ALA A 465 3.77 -15.18 -31.95
C ALA A 465 3.94 -13.95 -31.05
N VAL A 466 3.66 -12.79 -31.62
CA VAL A 466 3.74 -11.50 -30.95
C VAL A 466 2.34 -10.99 -30.68
N SER A 467 2.03 -10.66 -29.43
CA SER A 467 0.84 -9.93 -29.03
C SER A 467 1.27 -8.72 -28.22
N ALA A 468 0.75 -7.54 -28.54
CA ALA A 468 1.13 -6.34 -27.81
C ALA A 468 0.00 -5.34 -27.66
N SER A 469 0.16 -4.40 -26.73
CA SER A 469 -0.75 -3.29 -26.49
C SER A 469 0.02 -2.01 -26.21
N LEU A 470 -0.49 -0.89 -26.69
CA LEU A 470 -0.06 0.46 -26.30
C LEU A 470 -1.21 1.17 -25.61
N GLU A 471 -0.97 1.73 -24.43
CA GLU A 471 -1.94 2.58 -23.75
C GLU A 471 -1.62 4.08 -23.91
N PHE A 472 -2.60 4.93 -23.66
CA PHE A 472 -2.55 6.38 -23.89
C PHE A 472 -1.39 7.11 -23.19
N ASP A 473 -0.85 6.54 -22.10
CA ASP A 473 0.29 7.09 -21.35
C ASP A 473 1.66 6.75 -21.94
N GLY A 474 1.69 5.85 -22.94
CA GLY A 474 2.91 5.41 -23.62
C GLY A 474 3.47 4.09 -23.09
N PHE A 475 2.73 3.37 -22.23
CA PHE A 475 3.10 2.04 -21.79
C PHE A 475 2.76 1.00 -22.85
N ILE A 476 3.76 0.18 -23.20
CA ILE A 476 3.63 -0.90 -24.18
C ILE A 476 3.95 -2.22 -23.50
N ALA A 477 3.04 -3.18 -23.57
CA ALA A 477 3.27 -4.55 -23.10
C ALA A 477 3.39 -5.50 -24.29
N TYR A 478 4.44 -6.32 -24.31
CA TYR A 478 4.69 -7.36 -25.28
C TYR A 478 4.62 -8.74 -24.66
N THR A 479 3.82 -9.60 -25.24
CA THR A 479 3.90 -11.07 -25.06
C THR A 479 4.50 -11.68 -26.31
N VAL A 480 5.70 -12.24 -26.20
CA VAL A 480 6.43 -12.88 -27.30
C VAL A 480 6.58 -14.35 -26.98
N LYS A 481 5.83 -15.19 -27.69
CA LYS A 481 5.87 -16.65 -27.59
C LYS A 481 6.76 -17.22 -28.69
N VAL A 482 7.77 -17.96 -28.30
CA VAL A 482 8.68 -18.68 -29.22
C VAL A 482 8.40 -20.15 -29.06
N THR A 483 7.74 -20.75 -30.04
CA THR A 483 7.36 -22.17 -30.05
C THR A 483 8.24 -22.95 -31.06
N ALA A 484 8.83 -24.02 -30.61
CA ALA A 484 9.62 -24.89 -31.48
C ALA A 484 8.71 -25.83 -32.32
N LEU A 485 8.68 -25.62 -33.62
CA LEU A 485 8.00 -26.52 -34.59
C LEU A 485 8.82 -27.81 -34.82
N ASN A 486 10.13 -27.70 -34.70
CA ASN A 486 11.11 -28.80 -34.71
C ASN A 486 12.19 -28.51 -33.67
N ASP A 487 12.95 -29.53 -33.26
CA ASP A 487 14.06 -29.36 -32.32
C ASP A 487 15.02 -28.27 -32.80
N ALA A 488 15.35 -27.32 -31.87
CA ALA A 488 16.15 -26.14 -32.17
C ALA A 488 17.33 -26.02 -31.20
N ASP A 489 18.55 -26.21 -31.70
CA ASP A 489 19.78 -25.94 -30.96
C ASP A 489 20.22 -24.49 -31.27
N MET A 490 20.01 -23.61 -30.27
CA MET A 490 20.28 -22.20 -30.37
C MET A 490 21.61 -21.86 -29.71
N LYS A 491 22.49 -21.15 -30.44
CA LYS A 491 23.69 -20.54 -29.88
C LYS A 491 23.32 -19.37 -29.00
N GLU A 492 22.32 -18.59 -29.46
CA GLU A 492 21.89 -17.34 -28.79
C GLU A 492 20.50 -16.93 -29.25
N ILE A 493 19.72 -16.33 -28.34
CA ILE A 493 18.51 -15.56 -28.65
C ILE A 493 18.70 -14.18 -28.02
N THR A 494 18.65 -13.14 -28.84
CA THR A 494 18.85 -11.76 -28.41
C THR A 494 17.76 -10.84 -28.90
N MET A 495 17.48 -9.77 -28.13
CA MET A 495 16.70 -8.62 -28.55
C MET A 495 17.58 -7.39 -28.52
N HIS A 496 17.62 -6.67 -29.63
CA HIS A 496 18.38 -5.44 -29.81
C HIS A 496 17.50 -4.21 -29.72
N LEU A 497 17.92 -3.23 -28.90
CA LEU A 497 17.39 -1.87 -28.90
C LEU A 497 18.53 -0.92 -29.27
N PRO A 498 18.61 -0.51 -30.56
CA PRO A 498 19.72 0.28 -31.10
C PRO A 498 19.41 1.79 -31.02
N PHE A 499 19.65 2.38 -29.85
CA PHE A 499 19.38 3.79 -29.62
C PHE A 499 20.29 4.72 -30.45
N LYS A 500 19.76 5.86 -30.89
CA LYS A 500 20.59 6.99 -31.35
C LYS A 500 21.41 7.54 -30.20
N LYS A 501 22.59 8.06 -30.46
CA LYS A 501 23.48 8.65 -29.45
C LYS A 501 22.78 9.78 -28.69
N GLU A 502 22.11 10.66 -29.42
CA GLU A 502 21.40 11.82 -28.90
C GLU A 502 20.24 11.42 -27.95
N ALA A 503 19.62 10.29 -28.23
CA ALA A 503 18.56 9.73 -27.39
C ALA A 503 19.07 8.80 -26.26
N ALA A 504 20.37 8.70 -26.04
CA ALA A 504 21.00 7.83 -25.05
C ALA A 504 22.09 8.54 -24.24
N THR A 505 21.85 9.79 -23.88
CA THR A 505 22.78 10.64 -23.11
C THR A 505 22.88 10.14 -21.67
N TYR A 506 21.77 9.74 -21.07
CA TYR A 506 21.68 9.30 -19.68
C TYR A 506 21.26 7.82 -19.60
N LEU A 507 21.57 7.22 -18.46
CA LEU A 507 21.12 5.85 -18.13
C LEU A 507 20.86 5.73 -16.64
N MET A 508 19.87 4.94 -16.25
CA MET A 508 19.69 4.42 -14.89
C MET A 508 19.08 3.02 -14.90
N GLY A 509 19.27 2.27 -13.83
CA GLY A 509 18.92 0.85 -13.70
C GLY A 509 20.11 -0.07 -13.96
N LEU A 510 19.90 -1.38 -13.84
CA LEU A 510 20.95 -2.40 -13.99
C LEU A 510 22.19 -2.15 -13.10
N GLY A 511 21.95 -1.74 -11.87
CA GLY A 511 23.02 -1.44 -10.92
C GLY A 511 23.74 -0.10 -11.14
N GLN A 512 23.22 0.77 -12.02
CA GLN A 512 23.77 2.10 -12.27
C GLN A 512 22.88 3.18 -11.64
N LYS A 513 23.49 4.14 -10.96
CA LYS A 513 22.82 5.40 -10.62
C LYS A 513 22.40 6.14 -11.90
N GLY A 514 21.32 6.90 -11.79
CA GLY A 514 20.94 7.82 -12.86
C GLY A 514 21.98 8.92 -13.04
N ASP A 515 22.57 8.98 -14.22
CA ASP A 515 23.55 9.99 -14.62
C ASP A 515 23.87 9.85 -16.11
N LEU A 516 24.90 10.58 -16.57
CA LEU A 516 25.48 10.37 -17.88
C LEU A 516 25.77 8.87 -18.09
N ARG A 517 25.35 8.37 -19.25
CA ARG A 517 25.51 6.96 -19.58
C ARG A 517 26.99 6.56 -19.56
N PRO A 518 27.40 5.50 -18.82
CA PRO A 518 28.75 4.95 -18.93
C PRO A 518 29.05 4.44 -20.35
N ASP A 519 30.32 4.35 -20.75
CA ASP A 519 30.73 3.85 -22.06
C ASP A 519 30.20 2.43 -22.31
N SER A 520 30.18 1.59 -21.28
CA SER A 520 29.60 0.27 -21.33
C SER A 520 28.99 -0.14 -19.98
N VAL A 521 27.88 -0.88 -20.05
CA VAL A 521 27.21 -1.53 -18.91
C VAL A 521 27.08 -3.00 -19.21
N GLY A 522 27.47 -3.86 -18.29
CA GLY A 522 27.23 -5.30 -18.31
C GLY A 522 26.39 -5.73 -17.12
N TRP A 523 25.30 -6.40 -17.35
CA TRP A 523 24.42 -6.93 -16.30
C TRP A 523 24.19 -8.43 -16.48
N LYS A 524 24.32 -9.16 -15.37
CA LYS A 524 23.91 -10.57 -15.27
C LYS A 524 22.77 -10.68 -14.30
N TRP A 525 21.83 -11.57 -14.59
CA TRP A 525 20.76 -11.87 -13.67
C TRP A 525 21.33 -12.44 -12.37
N ASP A 526 21.21 -11.67 -11.30
CA ASP A 526 21.72 -12.01 -9.96
C ASP A 526 20.59 -11.84 -8.95
N VAL A 527 20.04 -12.97 -8.48
CA VAL A 527 18.97 -12.96 -7.48
C VAL A 527 19.39 -12.38 -6.14
N ALA A 528 20.66 -12.33 -5.83
CA ALA A 528 21.17 -11.70 -4.62
C ALA A 528 21.10 -10.17 -4.68
N ASN A 529 21.22 -9.60 -5.88
CA ASN A 529 21.03 -8.18 -6.16
C ASN A 529 19.63 -7.99 -6.76
N LYS A 530 18.65 -7.98 -5.96
CA LYS A 530 17.21 -7.98 -6.27
C LYS A 530 16.76 -6.78 -7.10
N ASN A 531 15.54 -6.87 -7.67
CA ASN A 531 14.77 -5.75 -8.20
C ASN A 531 15.35 -5.07 -9.46
N GLN A 532 16.27 -5.75 -10.17
CA GLN A 532 16.83 -5.25 -11.41
C GLN A 532 16.22 -6.03 -12.59
N ASP A 533 15.31 -5.42 -13.31
CA ASP A 533 14.56 -6.05 -14.41
C ASP A 533 14.71 -5.31 -15.75
N GLY A 534 15.38 -4.17 -15.78
CA GLY A 534 15.55 -3.34 -16.97
C GLY A 534 16.29 -2.05 -16.72
N ALA A 535 16.21 -1.15 -17.66
CA ALA A 535 16.85 0.16 -17.62
C ALA A 535 15.97 1.24 -18.23
N TRP A 536 16.21 2.48 -17.84
CA TRP A 536 15.85 3.65 -18.62
C TRP A 536 17.09 4.18 -19.34
N VAL A 537 16.97 4.40 -20.65
CA VAL A 537 17.97 5.00 -21.51
C VAL A 537 17.32 6.21 -22.18
N GLY A 538 17.91 7.39 -22.04
CA GLY A 538 17.25 8.58 -22.56
C GLY A 538 18.13 9.85 -22.62
N ALA A 539 17.56 10.86 -23.23
CA ALA A 539 17.88 12.27 -23.08
C ALA A 539 16.72 12.96 -22.33
N VAL A 540 16.78 14.27 -22.12
CA VAL A 540 15.74 15.00 -21.40
C VAL A 540 14.39 14.94 -22.12
N ASN A 541 14.40 15.04 -23.46
CA ASN A 541 13.21 15.14 -24.30
C ASN A 541 12.90 13.87 -25.11
N ALA A 542 13.65 12.79 -24.92
CA ALA A 542 13.45 11.50 -25.59
C ALA A 542 14.06 10.37 -24.79
N GLY A 543 13.30 9.33 -24.48
CA GLY A 543 13.82 8.19 -23.70
C GLY A 543 12.88 7.02 -23.69
N LEU A 544 13.38 5.90 -23.15
CA LEU A 544 12.64 4.66 -23.06
C LEU A 544 13.07 3.89 -21.81
N GLN A 545 12.12 3.55 -20.96
CA GLN A 545 12.30 2.48 -20.00
C GLN A 545 11.92 1.17 -20.68
N TYR A 546 12.70 0.11 -20.49
CA TYR A 546 12.34 -1.24 -20.85
C TYR A 546 12.59 -2.21 -19.71
N SER A 547 11.77 -3.26 -19.62
CA SER A 547 11.88 -4.31 -18.61
C SER A 547 11.67 -5.67 -19.25
N LEU A 548 12.53 -6.64 -18.94
CA LEU A 548 12.46 -8.00 -19.48
C LEU A 548 11.61 -8.89 -18.56
N ARG A 549 10.66 -9.63 -19.14
CA ARG A 549 9.65 -10.41 -18.40
C ARG A 549 9.41 -11.77 -19.06
N ASP A 550 8.65 -12.62 -18.38
CA ASP A 550 8.04 -13.83 -18.94
C ASP A 550 6.59 -13.98 -18.44
N GLU A 551 5.97 -15.13 -18.63
CA GLU A 551 4.58 -15.39 -18.25
C GLU A 551 4.37 -15.47 -16.73
N LYS A 552 5.44 -15.70 -15.95
CA LYS A 552 5.38 -15.86 -14.49
C LYS A 552 6.05 -14.73 -13.74
N TYR A 553 6.80 -13.89 -14.47
CA TYR A 553 7.55 -12.82 -13.84
C TYR A 553 6.64 -11.81 -13.16
N SER A 554 6.90 -11.57 -11.90
CA SER A 554 6.26 -10.53 -11.12
C SER A 554 7.23 -9.39 -10.88
N ARG A 555 6.85 -8.20 -11.29
CA ARG A 555 7.68 -7.02 -11.08
C ARG A 555 7.86 -6.74 -9.59
N PRO A 556 9.06 -6.28 -9.15
CA PRO A 556 9.26 -5.89 -7.76
C PRO A 556 8.35 -4.74 -7.36
N LEU A 557 7.83 -4.86 -6.14
CA LEU A 557 7.13 -3.81 -5.43
C LEU A 557 7.87 -3.50 -4.14
N ASN A 558 7.56 -2.39 -3.48
CA ASN A 558 8.19 -2.04 -2.22
C ASN A 558 8.06 -3.13 -1.15
N THR A 559 6.93 -3.86 -1.10
CA THR A 559 6.73 -5.01 -0.21
C THR A 559 7.79 -6.10 -0.34
N ASN A 560 8.44 -6.24 -1.49
CA ASN A 560 9.50 -7.22 -1.68
C ASN A 560 10.72 -6.94 -0.78
N PHE A 561 11.00 -5.68 -0.48
CA PHE A 561 12.07 -5.29 0.45
C PHE A 561 11.78 -5.77 1.86
N TYR A 562 10.57 -5.55 2.36
CA TYR A 562 10.13 -6.03 3.67
C TYR A 562 10.15 -7.55 3.79
N LEU A 563 9.67 -8.23 2.75
CA LEU A 563 9.60 -9.68 2.71
C LEU A 563 10.97 -10.33 2.50
N GLN A 564 11.99 -9.56 2.11
CA GLN A 564 13.32 -10.06 1.73
C GLN A 564 13.24 -11.21 0.72
N LYS A 565 12.24 -11.19 -0.15
CA LYS A 565 12.05 -12.20 -1.18
C LYS A 565 12.86 -11.82 -2.42
N PRO A 566 13.65 -12.73 -2.97
CA PRO A 566 14.27 -12.51 -4.27
C PRO A 566 13.19 -12.38 -5.36
N LEU A 567 13.50 -11.63 -6.42
CA LEU A 567 12.66 -11.59 -7.60
C LEU A 567 12.53 -12.98 -8.22
N LEU A 568 11.35 -13.25 -8.77
CA LEU A 568 11.19 -14.33 -9.75
C LEU A 568 11.80 -13.83 -11.05
N LEU A 569 12.93 -14.39 -11.43
CA LEU A 569 13.60 -14.03 -12.67
C LEU A 569 12.78 -14.46 -13.89
N PRO A 570 12.77 -13.65 -14.96
CA PRO A 570 12.16 -14.07 -16.23
C PRO A 570 12.95 -15.23 -16.80
N SER A 571 12.39 -16.44 -16.71
CA SER A 571 13.10 -17.71 -16.92
C SER A 571 13.72 -17.85 -18.33
N SER A 572 13.01 -17.33 -19.36
CA SER A 572 13.51 -17.36 -20.73
C SER A 572 14.73 -16.43 -20.92
N TRP A 573 14.68 -15.23 -20.35
CA TRP A 573 15.78 -14.27 -20.43
C TRP A 573 16.95 -14.65 -19.53
N ALA A 574 16.70 -15.07 -18.30
CA ALA A 574 17.74 -15.44 -17.35
C ALA A 574 18.47 -16.74 -17.76
N ASN A 575 17.76 -17.69 -18.33
CA ASN A 575 18.29 -18.97 -18.84
C ASN A 575 19.36 -19.60 -17.93
N GLU A 576 19.00 -19.82 -16.66
CA GLU A 576 19.90 -20.44 -15.66
C GLU A 576 21.23 -19.68 -15.48
N GLY A 577 21.20 -18.35 -15.59
CA GLY A 577 22.37 -17.48 -15.45
C GLY A 577 23.20 -17.29 -16.73
N LYS A 578 22.81 -17.93 -17.86
CA LYS A 578 23.47 -17.72 -19.16
C LYS A 578 23.10 -16.37 -19.79
N GLY A 579 21.90 -15.85 -19.48
CA GLY A 579 21.40 -14.58 -19.99
C GLY A 579 22.01 -13.36 -19.33
N GLY A 580 21.76 -12.20 -19.94
CA GLY A 580 22.21 -10.90 -19.42
C GLY A 580 21.85 -9.74 -20.35
N ILE A 581 22.35 -8.57 -19.99
CA ILE A 581 22.15 -7.31 -20.73
C ILE A 581 23.51 -6.63 -20.88
N THR A 582 23.82 -6.13 -22.07
CA THR A 582 24.94 -5.23 -22.27
C THR A 582 24.47 -3.96 -22.98
N ILE A 583 24.94 -2.78 -22.55
CA ILE A 583 24.64 -1.52 -23.20
C ILE A 583 25.98 -0.85 -23.52
N ALA A 584 26.29 -0.68 -24.79
CA ALA A 584 27.54 -0.09 -25.24
C ALA A 584 27.40 0.51 -26.64
N GLN A 585 28.33 1.37 -27.01
CA GLN A 585 28.38 1.89 -28.38
C GLN A 585 28.78 0.77 -29.35
N LYS A 586 27.98 0.61 -30.44
CA LYS A 586 28.27 -0.27 -31.56
C LYS A 586 28.01 0.48 -32.87
N GLY A 587 29.08 0.83 -33.58
CA GLY A 587 28.97 1.71 -34.77
C GLY A 587 28.42 3.10 -34.41
N THR A 588 27.33 3.49 -35.02
CA THR A 588 26.63 4.77 -34.79
C THR A 588 25.57 4.66 -33.69
N ALA A 589 25.23 3.46 -33.23
CA ALA A 589 24.20 3.21 -32.22
C ALA A 589 24.79 3.00 -30.83
N ILE A 590 23.98 3.30 -29.81
CA ILE A 590 24.10 2.77 -28.45
C ILE A 590 23.22 1.52 -28.41
N LEU A 591 23.82 0.34 -28.45
CA LEU A 591 23.11 -0.92 -28.49
C LEU A 591 22.84 -1.44 -27.09
N ALA A 592 21.56 -1.55 -26.71
CA ALA A 592 21.15 -2.39 -25.61
C ALA A 592 20.88 -3.81 -26.16
N ASN A 593 21.79 -4.71 -25.87
CA ASN A 593 21.79 -6.10 -26.30
C ASN A 593 21.32 -6.98 -25.13
N ASN A 594 20.10 -7.51 -25.24
CA ASN A 594 19.47 -8.36 -24.24
C ASN A 594 19.56 -9.80 -24.74
N TYR A 595 20.34 -10.67 -24.08
CA TYR A 595 20.66 -11.99 -24.54
C TYR A 595 20.32 -13.07 -23.51
N SER A 596 20.00 -14.28 -24.00
CA SER A 596 19.63 -15.40 -23.13
C SER A 596 20.67 -16.54 -23.11
N GLY A 597 21.67 -16.50 -23.97
CA GLY A 597 22.70 -17.55 -24.08
C GLY A 597 22.21 -18.86 -24.75
N LYS A 598 23.13 -19.80 -24.83
CA LYS A 598 22.89 -21.08 -25.50
C LYS A 598 21.75 -21.86 -24.82
N ARG A 599 20.86 -22.41 -25.66
CA ARG A 599 19.82 -23.38 -25.22
C ARG A 599 19.34 -24.30 -26.33
N PHE A 600 18.80 -25.43 -25.92
CA PHE A 600 18.10 -26.36 -26.76
C PHE A 600 16.59 -26.27 -26.47
N ILE A 601 15.79 -26.15 -27.52
CA ILE A 601 14.33 -26.04 -27.43
C ILE A 601 13.76 -27.28 -28.11
N LYS A 602 13.04 -28.11 -27.37
CA LYS A 602 12.41 -29.32 -27.90
C LYS A 602 11.20 -28.96 -28.74
N LYS A 603 10.90 -29.79 -29.74
CA LYS A 603 9.68 -29.70 -30.53
C LYS A 603 8.44 -29.61 -29.63
N GLY A 604 7.60 -28.59 -29.84
CA GLY A 604 6.41 -28.31 -29.06
C GLY A 604 6.65 -27.47 -27.78
N GLU A 605 7.90 -27.27 -27.38
CA GLU A 605 8.24 -26.40 -26.26
C GLU A 605 8.01 -24.95 -26.64
N THR A 606 7.47 -24.15 -25.68
CA THR A 606 7.23 -22.71 -25.81
C THR A 606 8.02 -21.94 -24.76
N LEU A 607 8.73 -20.92 -25.19
CA LEU A 607 9.43 -19.94 -24.36
C LEU A 607 8.76 -18.58 -24.46
N TYR A 608 8.84 -17.79 -23.38
CA TYR A 608 8.23 -16.45 -23.31
C TYR A 608 9.32 -15.39 -23.16
N TYR A 609 9.54 -14.62 -24.22
CA TYR A 609 10.47 -13.48 -24.24
C TYR A 609 9.70 -12.17 -24.11
N ASN A 610 8.84 -12.08 -23.09
CA ASN A 610 8.01 -10.93 -22.83
C ASN A 610 8.86 -9.74 -22.37
N PHE A 611 8.41 -8.54 -22.68
CA PHE A 611 9.02 -7.30 -22.23
C PHE A 611 8.01 -6.16 -22.22
N THR A 612 8.33 -5.08 -21.52
CA THR A 612 7.57 -3.85 -21.58
C THR A 612 8.45 -2.68 -21.99
N LEU A 613 7.82 -1.67 -22.60
CA LEU A 613 8.43 -0.41 -22.93
C LEU A 613 7.58 0.71 -22.34
N LEU A 614 8.22 1.79 -21.88
CA LEU A 614 7.52 2.99 -21.42
C LEU A 614 8.22 4.20 -22.02
N ILE A 615 7.52 4.89 -22.91
CA ILE A 615 8.08 6.00 -23.69
C ILE A 615 8.06 7.28 -22.85
N THR A 616 9.23 7.87 -22.65
CA THR A 616 9.39 9.17 -21.97
C THR A 616 9.81 10.27 -22.93
N PRO A 617 9.53 11.53 -22.62
CA PRO A 617 8.70 12.06 -21.52
C PRO A 617 7.22 11.76 -21.68
N PHE A 618 6.45 11.89 -20.60
CA PHE A 618 5.00 11.60 -20.62
C PHE A 618 4.16 12.78 -21.12
N HIS A 619 4.50 13.98 -20.68
CA HIS A 619 3.88 15.25 -21.07
C HIS A 619 4.88 16.39 -20.87
N THR A 620 4.51 17.61 -21.27
CA THR A 620 5.31 18.81 -21.03
C THR A 620 5.34 19.18 -19.54
N LEU A 621 6.38 19.86 -19.10
CA LEU A 621 6.47 20.44 -17.77
C LEU A 621 5.35 21.46 -17.55
N ASN A 622 4.70 21.38 -16.41
CA ASN A 622 3.79 22.40 -15.91
C ASN A 622 4.48 23.22 -14.81
N THR A 623 5.28 24.19 -15.25
CA THR A 623 6.05 25.04 -14.33
C THR A 623 5.15 25.91 -13.47
N ASP A 624 4.00 26.36 -13.98
CA ASP A 624 3.04 27.15 -13.20
C ASP A 624 2.46 26.34 -12.03
N PHE A 625 2.24 25.04 -12.22
CA PHE A 625 1.85 24.17 -11.12
C PHE A 625 2.90 24.16 -10.00
N GLN A 626 4.21 24.19 -10.35
CA GLN A 626 5.31 24.25 -9.39
C GLN A 626 5.29 25.54 -8.56
N TRP A 627 5.01 26.69 -9.22
CA TRP A 627 4.98 27.99 -8.54
C TRP A 627 3.73 28.21 -7.69
N ASP A 628 2.58 27.65 -8.12
CA ASP A 628 1.28 27.82 -7.48
C ASP A 628 1.06 26.84 -6.29
N ASN A 629 1.68 25.65 -6.31
CA ASN A 629 1.47 24.62 -5.30
C ASN A 629 2.69 24.48 -4.37
N ARG A 630 2.62 25.13 -3.23
CA ARG A 630 3.65 25.20 -2.19
C ARG A 630 3.23 24.35 -1.02
N PHE A 631 4.02 23.32 -0.68
CA PHE A 631 3.63 22.28 0.24
C PHE A 631 4.03 22.56 1.68
N TYR A 632 3.08 22.35 2.59
CA TYR A 632 3.28 22.29 4.03
C TYR A 632 3.07 20.84 4.49
N HIS A 633 4.10 20.21 5.02
CA HIS A 633 4.11 18.79 5.36
C HIS A 633 4.04 18.55 6.88
N LYS A 634 2.98 19.02 7.51
CA LYS A 634 2.70 18.80 8.94
C LYS A 634 1.24 19.15 9.24
N TYR A 635 0.65 18.49 10.24
CA TYR A 635 -0.63 18.90 10.78
C TYR A 635 -0.47 20.18 11.61
N ASN A 636 -1.25 21.21 11.28
CA ASN A 636 -1.33 22.48 12.02
C ASN A 636 -2.66 23.17 11.69
N ALA A 637 -3.00 24.25 12.39
CA ALA A 637 -4.19 25.04 12.11
C ALA A 637 -4.13 25.65 10.70
N PRO A 638 -5.22 25.58 9.89
CA PRO A 638 -5.21 26.03 8.50
C PRO A 638 -4.82 27.51 8.30
N ASP A 639 -5.23 28.41 9.19
CA ASP A 639 -4.86 29.83 9.19
C ASP A 639 -3.35 30.04 9.40
N SER A 640 -2.76 29.30 10.32
CA SER A 640 -1.32 29.33 10.56
C SER A 640 -0.53 28.82 9.35
N ILE A 641 -1.03 27.80 8.66
CA ILE A 641 -0.43 27.31 7.44
C ILE A 641 -0.55 28.34 6.31
N LYS A 642 -1.73 28.92 6.13
CA LYS A 642 -1.96 29.96 5.14
C LYS A 642 -1.02 31.15 5.31
N ALA A 643 -0.78 31.57 6.55
CA ALA A 643 0.13 32.68 6.88
C ALA A 643 1.59 32.42 6.44
N THR A 644 1.99 31.15 6.24
CA THR A 644 3.34 30.80 5.74
C THR A 644 3.52 31.03 4.25
N GLY A 645 2.44 31.25 3.47
CA GLY A 645 2.45 31.29 2.02
C GLY A 645 2.35 29.92 1.35
N ALA A 646 2.18 28.84 2.11
CA ALA A 646 1.85 27.52 1.57
C ALA A 646 0.43 27.49 0.99
N SER A 647 0.19 26.62 0.02
CA SER A 647 -1.11 26.46 -0.65
C SER A 647 -1.65 25.03 -0.62
N VAL A 648 -0.82 24.06 -0.25
CA VAL A 648 -1.17 22.64 -0.16
C VAL A 648 -0.67 22.06 1.15
N VAL A 649 -1.54 21.35 1.87
CA VAL A 649 -1.22 20.69 3.14
C VAL A 649 -1.14 19.19 2.93
N ASN A 650 -0.07 18.56 3.42
CA ASN A 650 0.04 17.11 3.53
C ASN A 650 -0.25 16.67 4.97
N ILE A 651 -1.32 15.93 5.18
CA ILE A 651 -1.68 15.33 6.46
C ILE A 651 -1.16 13.90 6.53
N HIS A 652 -0.14 13.70 7.35
CA HIS A 652 0.42 12.39 7.64
C HIS A 652 -0.54 11.55 8.51
N HIS A 653 -0.33 10.22 8.61
CA HIS A 653 -0.95 9.41 9.66
C HIS A 653 -0.43 9.83 11.04
N ALA A 654 -0.97 9.26 12.11
CA ALA A 654 -0.68 9.64 13.49
C ALA A 654 -1.06 11.10 13.86
N THR A 655 -2.01 11.68 13.12
CA THR A 655 -2.58 13.01 13.44
C THR A 655 -4.02 12.88 13.96
N PRO A 656 -4.55 13.87 14.68
CA PRO A 656 -5.91 13.79 15.23
C PRO A 656 -7.03 13.57 14.19
N ILE A 657 -6.78 13.92 12.93
CA ILE A 657 -7.74 13.80 11.83
C ILE A 657 -7.47 12.63 10.89
N ASN A 658 -6.26 12.04 10.95
CA ASN A 658 -5.84 10.87 10.19
C ASN A 658 -4.93 9.99 11.08
N PRO A 659 -5.45 9.37 12.16
CA PRO A 659 -4.59 8.68 13.11
C PRO A 659 -4.05 7.35 12.59
N TRP A 660 -4.85 6.57 11.84
CA TRP A 660 -4.60 5.17 11.54
C TRP A 660 -3.96 4.99 10.17
N ILE A 661 -2.80 4.33 10.12
CA ILE A 661 -2.04 4.17 8.87
C ILE A 661 -2.86 3.42 7.81
N ASN A 662 -2.99 4.02 6.63
CA ASN A 662 -3.74 3.49 5.48
C ASN A 662 -5.22 3.15 5.76
N TYR A 663 -5.79 3.69 6.86
CA TYR A 663 -7.19 3.52 7.20
C TYR A 663 -7.86 4.84 7.61
N PRO A 664 -8.00 5.82 6.71
CA PRO A 664 -8.46 7.19 6.99
C PRO A 664 -9.99 7.32 7.15
N PHE A 665 -10.67 6.29 7.62
CA PHE A 665 -12.13 6.21 7.57
C PHE A 665 -12.81 6.35 8.95
N ILE A 666 -12.07 6.28 10.05
CA ILE A 666 -12.65 6.32 11.40
C ILE A 666 -12.92 7.77 11.80
N GLU A 667 -11.93 8.64 11.67
CA GLU A 667 -12.02 10.05 12.08
C GLU A 667 -12.44 10.98 10.92
N TRP A 668 -13.10 10.45 9.90
CA TRP A 668 -13.44 11.17 8.68
C TRP A 668 -14.24 12.48 8.91
N LYS A 669 -15.08 12.54 9.96
CA LYS A 669 -15.84 13.75 10.29
C LYS A 669 -14.93 14.88 10.77
N LYS A 670 -13.93 14.56 11.59
CA LYS A 670 -12.90 15.53 12.00
C LYS A 670 -12.06 15.97 10.81
N MET A 671 -11.68 15.02 9.95
CA MET A 671 -10.94 15.30 8.72
C MET A 671 -11.74 16.26 7.83
N LYS A 672 -13.03 15.97 7.60
CA LYS A 672 -13.91 16.86 6.81
C LYS A 672 -13.96 18.28 7.39
N GLY A 673 -14.17 18.44 8.69
CA GLY A 673 -14.21 19.76 9.34
C GLY A 673 -12.89 20.54 9.14
N TYR A 674 -11.76 19.86 9.23
CA TYR A 674 -10.46 20.46 8.94
C TYR A 674 -10.33 20.89 7.48
N ILE A 675 -10.73 20.01 6.54
CA ILE A 675 -10.67 20.28 5.10
C ILE A 675 -11.59 21.44 4.71
N ASP A 676 -12.83 21.45 5.21
CA ASP A 676 -13.77 22.55 4.98
C ASP A 676 -13.17 23.90 5.42
N SER A 677 -12.49 23.93 6.59
CA SER A 677 -11.81 25.13 7.09
C SER A 677 -10.60 25.52 6.24
N ALA A 678 -9.84 24.56 5.76
CA ALA A 678 -8.71 24.79 4.86
C ALA A 678 -9.17 25.35 3.49
N HIS A 679 -10.25 24.80 2.93
CA HIS A 679 -10.86 25.26 1.67
C HIS A 679 -11.37 26.70 1.78
N GLN A 680 -11.96 27.11 2.90
CA GLN A 680 -12.38 28.51 3.12
C GLN A 680 -11.22 29.49 3.03
N LEU A 681 -9.99 29.03 3.33
CA LEU A 681 -8.75 29.82 3.18
C LEU A 681 -8.06 29.64 1.83
N GLY A 682 -8.65 28.85 0.91
CA GLY A 682 -8.06 28.53 -0.39
C GLY A 682 -6.85 27.59 -0.30
N LEU A 683 -6.73 26.79 0.77
CA LEU A 683 -5.75 25.72 0.89
C LEU A 683 -6.30 24.43 0.30
N LYS A 684 -5.44 23.61 -0.28
CA LYS A 684 -5.73 22.24 -0.69
C LYS A 684 -5.19 21.25 0.35
N VAL A 685 -5.87 20.13 0.57
CA VAL A 685 -5.48 19.16 1.58
C VAL A 685 -5.31 17.77 0.98
N LYS A 686 -4.16 17.17 1.20
CA LYS A 686 -3.84 15.79 0.80
C LYS A 686 -3.58 14.93 2.04
N ILE A 687 -3.86 13.63 1.92
CA ILE A 687 -3.61 12.66 2.99
C ILE A 687 -2.54 11.64 2.59
N TYR A 688 -1.86 11.11 3.60
CA TYR A 688 -0.80 10.12 3.51
C TYR A 688 -1.33 8.72 3.19
N ASN A 689 -0.61 7.99 2.31
CA ASN A 689 -0.85 6.58 2.04
C ASN A 689 0.43 5.85 1.60
N THR A 690 0.63 4.61 2.04
CA THR A 690 1.64 3.68 1.50
C THR A 690 1.00 2.49 0.78
N VAL A 691 -0.15 2.03 1.25
CA VAL A 691 -0.91 0.85 0.77
C VAL A 691 -0.11 -0.47 0.87
N ARG A 692 1.04 -0.47 1.54
CA ARG A 692 1.86 -1.69 1.78
C ARG A 692 1.57 -2.33 3.14
N GLU A 693 0.91 -1.61 4.01
CA GLU A 693 0.60 -2.00 5.38
C GLU A 693 -0.76 -1.45 5.79
N LEU A 694 -1.39 -2.07 6.76
CA LEU A 694 -2.73 -1.69 7.22
C LEU A 694 -2.77 -1.70 8.73
N SER A 695 -3.35 -0.65 9.31
CA SER A 695 -3.59 -0.48 10.75
C SER A 695 -4.37 -1.66 11.35
N ASP A 696 -4.02 -2.05 12.58
CA ASP A 696 -4.79 -3.00 13.39
C ASP A 696 -6.19 -2.48 13.78
N HIS A 697 -6.43 -1.18 13.63
CA HIS A 697 -7.73 -0.55 13.84
C HIS A 697 -8.72 -0.73 12.68
N ALA A 698 -8.28 -1.31 11.54
CA ALA A 698 -9.18 -1.59 10.43
C ALA A 698 -10.26 -2.61 10.85
N TYR A 699 -11.52 -2.24 10.75
CA TYR A 699 -12.65 -3.10 11.16
C TYR A 699 -12.67 -4.42 10.37
N GLU A 700 -12.23 -4.41 9.12
CA GLU A 700 -12.22 -5.55 8.22
C GLU A 700 -11.09 -6.55 8.50
N THR A 701 -10.16 -6.29 9.41
CA THR A 701 -8.95 -7.10 9.66
C THR A 701 -9.28 -8.60 9.78
N SER A 702 -10.30 -8.98 10.55
CA SER A 702 -10.68 -10.39 10.71
C SER A 702 -11.23 -11.02 9.42
N ALA A 703 -12.03 -10.26 8.66
CA ALA A 703 -12.55 -10.70 7.37
C ALA A 703 -11.40 -10.85 6.33
N LEU A 704 -10.48 -9.91 6.29
CA LEU A 704 -9.30 -9.96 5.41
C LEU A 704 -8.40 -11.15 5.76
N ARG A 705 -8.20 -11.45 7.04
CA ARG A 705 -7.45 -12.64 7.49
C ARG A 705 -8.13 -13.97 7.14
N SER A 706 -9.45 -13.98 6.95
CA SER A 706 -10.19 -15.16 6.50
C SER A 706 -9.92 -15.51 5.03
N LEU A 707 -9.30 -14.61 4.26
CA LEU A 707 -8.88 -14.80 2.87
C LEU A 707 -7.51 -15.49 2.75
N SER A 708 -7.06 -16.17 3.82
CA SER A 708 -5.71 -16.75 3.92
C SER A 708 -4.63 -15.69 3.75
N HIS A 709 -3.70 -15.85 2.81
CA HIS A 709 -2.61 -14.91 2.55
C HIS A 709 -2.85 -14.04 1.32
N GLU A 710 -4.10 -13.88 0.91
CA GLU A 710 -4.42 -12.99 -0.22
C GLU A 710 -4.04 -11.55 0.09
N VAL A 711 -4.42 -11.04 1.29
CA VAL A 711 -4.19 -9.66 1.68
C VAL A 711 -2.99 -9.51 2.61
N TYR A 712 -2.86 -10.34 3.62
CA TYR A 712 -1.76 -10.24 4.60
C TYR A 712 -0.64 -11.24 4.32
N SER A 713 0.60 -10.77 4.41
CA SER A 713 1.79 -11.59 4.21
C SER A 713 2.00 -12.57 5.36
N PRO A 714 2.27 -13.87 5.08
CA PRO A 714 2.51 -14.86 6.12
C PRO A 714 3.89 -14.71 6.74
N ASN A 715 3.99 -14.81 8.03
CA ASN A 715 5.23 -15.06 8.79
C ASN A 715 4.90 -15.37 10.26
N LYS A 716 5.91 -15.76 11.02
CA LYS A 716 5.84 -15.85 12.49
C LYS A 716 6.56 -14.64 13.09
N ASP A 717 5.85 -13.53 13.16
CA ASP A 717 6.38 -12.30 13.75
C ASP A 717 5.72 -12.03 15.11
N LYS A 718 6.37 -11.21 15.93
CA LYS A 718 5.85 -10.83 17.25
C LYS A 718 5.18 -9.46 17.19
N GLY A 719 5.91 -8.42 16.87
CA GLY A 719 5.38 -7.07 16.85
C GLY A 719 4.90 -6.58 18.23
N PHE A 720 4.03 -5.56 18.20
CA PHE A 720 3.38 -5.03 19.39
C PHE A 720 2.44 -6.06 20.04
N SER A 721 2.21 -5.95 21.35
CA SER A 721 1.43 -6.93 22.13
C SER A 721 0.03 -7.19 21.57
N TRP A 722 -0.68 -6.16 21.13
CA TRP A 722 -2.01 -6.30 20.54
C TRP A 722 -2.03 -7.29 19.37
N LEU A 723 -1.05 -7.21 18.46
CA LEU A 723 -0.95 -8.13 17.32
C LEU A 723 -0.82 -9.58 17.79
N GLN A 724 0.02 -9.83 18.80
CA GLN A 724 0.24 -11.17 19.36
C GLN A 724 -1.02 -11.68 20.07
N GLU A 725 -1.70 -10.83 20.83
CA GLU A 725 -2.88 -11.17 21.62
C GLU A 725 -4.11 -11.46 20.75
N HIS A 726 -4.34 -10.65 19.71
CA HIS A 726 -5.55 -10.73 18.89
C HIS A 726 -5.37 -11.48 17.56
N LEU A 727 -4.17 -11.49 16.98
CA LEU A 727 -3.90 -12.18 15.73
C LEU A 727 -3.15 -13.50 15.92
N GLY A 728 -2.38 -13.63 17.01
CA GLY A 728 -1.55 -14.79 17.32
C GLY A 728 -0.24 -14.76 16.54
N ASP A 729 -0.17 -15.52 15.47
CA ASP A 729 0.94 -15.56 14.52
C ASP A 729 0.43 -15.45 13.07
N ASP A 730 1.24 -15.73 12.09
CA ASP A 730 0.88 -15.73 10.67
C ASP A 730 0.61 -14.31 10.11
N TYR A 731 1.55 -13.40 10.43
CA TYR A 731 1.60 -12.04 9.89
C TYR A 731 3.04 -11.49 9.94
N ILE A 732 3.28 -10.37 9.28
CA ILE A 732 4.50 -9.56 9.42
C ILE A 732 4.09 -8.25 10.07
N ALA A 733 4.67 -7.97 11.26
CA ALA A 733 4.49 -6.68 11.92
C ALA A 733 5.20 -5.57 11.13
N ALA A 734 4.51 -4.44 10.97
CA ALA A 734 5.01 -3.28 10.25
C ALA A 734 5.19 -2.08 11.20
N TRP A 735 4.97 -0.88 10.69
CA TRP A 735 5.15 0.36 11.43
C TRP A 735 4.24 0.42 12.67
N PHE A 736 4.80 0.91 13.76
CA PHE A 736 4.09 1.15 15.02
C PHE A 736 4.23 2.60 15.46
N VAL A 737 3.12 3.21 15.83
CA VAL A 737 3.08 4.57 16.38
C VAL A 737 2.85 4.49 17.89
N PRO A 738 3.88 4.71 18.73
CA PRO A 738 3.77 4.52 20.18
C PRO A 738 2.72 5.41 20.85
N GLU A 739 2.57 6.64 20.40
CA GLU A 739 1.71 7.67 21.02
C GLU A 739 0.23 7.32 20.97
N ILE A 740 -0.18 6.63 19.90
CA ILE A 740 -1.58 6.22 19.69
C ILE A 740 -1.74 4.70 19.64
N LYS A 741 -0.65 3.95 19.80
CA LYS A 741 -0.60 2.48 19.74
C LYS A 741 -1.17 1.88 18.46
N ASP A 742 -0.99 2.55 17.33
CA ASP A 742 -1.35 2.06 16.01
C ASP A 742 -0.28 1.05 15.52
N ALA A 743 -0.68 -0.21 15.37
CA ALA A 743 0.21 -1.29 14.93
C ALA A 743 -0.20 -1.79 13.55
N ALA A 744 0.67 -1.60 12.57
CA ALA A 744 0.37 -2.02 11.20
C ALA A 744 0.84 -3.46 10.91
N ILE A 745 0.25 -4.05 9.87
CA ILE A 745 0.54 -5.38 9.34
C ILE A 745 0.84 -5.26 7.86
N ILE A 746 1.88 -5.94 7.36
CA ILE A 746 2.27 -5.93 5.94
C ILE A 746 1.21 -6.62 5.08
N ASN A 747 0.81 -5.96 4.00
CA ASN A 747 -0.01 -6.53 2.95
C ASN A 747 0.80 -7.42 2.03
N SER A 748 0.18 -8.46 1.50
CA SER A 748 0.73 -9.24 0.38
C SER A 748 0.63 -8.43 -0.92
N GLY A 749 1.61 -8.44 -1.77
CA GLY A 749 1.65 -7.83 -3.10
C GLY A 749 0.30 -7.39 -3.72
N MET A 750 0.09 -7.68 -5.00
CA MET A 750 -1.14 -7.25 -5.71
C MET A 750 -2.34 -8.13 -5.37
N ASN A 751 -3.39 -7.56 -4.80
CA ASN A 751 -4.58 -8.27 -4.33
C ASN A 751 -5.84 -7.37 -4.33
N ARG A 752 -6.98 -7.91 -3.87
CA ARG A 752 -8.26 -7.18 -3.84
C ARG A 752 -8.32 -5.99 -2.86
N TRP A 753 -7.36 -5.87 -1.95
CA TRP A 753 -7.25 -4.67 -1.12
C TRP A 753 -7.05 -3.40 -1.97
N HIS A 754 -6.48 -3.52 -3.16
CA HIS A 754 -6.34 -2.39 -4.09
C HIS A 754 -7.69 -1.93 -4.65
N ASN A 755 -8.66 -2.83 -4.85
CA ASN A 755 -10.05 -2.46 -5.18
C ASN A 755 -10.69 -1.66 -4.04
N TYR A 756 -10.54 -2.16 -2.80
CA TYR A 756 -11.01 -1.47 -1.60
C TYR A 756 -10.40 -0.06 -1.49
N TYR A 757 -9.11 0.05 -1.77
CA TYR A 757 -8.39 1.31 -1.70
C TYR A 757 -8.89 2.32 -2.75
N VAL A 758 -9.13 1.90 -3.99
CA VAL A 758 -9.67 2.77 -5.06
C VAL A 758 -11.06 3.29 -4.69
N GLU A 759 -11.94 2.42 -4.17
CA GLU A 759 -13.27 2.83 -3.67
C GLU A 759 -13.14 3.78 -2.48
N GLY A 760 -12.21 3.51 -1.57
CA GLY A 760 -11.94 4.37 -0.43
C GLY A 760 -11.51 5.78 -0.84
N MET A 761 -10.67 5.91 -1.87
CA MET A 761 -10.29 7.22 -2.43
C MET A 761 -11.50 7.95 -3.03
N ASN A 762 -12.32 7.24 -3.80
CA ASN A 762 -13.57 7.80 -4.33
C ASN A 762 -14.49 8.31 -3.22
N TRP A 763 -14.67 7.51 -2.19
CA TRP A 763 -15.50 7.86 -1.05
C TRP A 763 -14.96 9.09 -0.30
N LEU A 764 -13.63 9.19 -0.11
CA LEU A 764 -12.97 10.32 0.57
C LEU A 764 -13.13 11.62 -0.21
N ILE A 765 -13.05 11.58 -1.55
CA ILE A 765 -13.31 12.75 -2.39
C ILE A 765 -14.75 13.23 -2.20
N GLN A 766 -15.71 12.33 -2.33
CA GLN A 766 -17.12 12.67 -2.33
C GLN A 766 -17.67 13.09 -0.94
N ASN A 767 -17.17 12.49 0.14
CA ASN A 767 -17.70 12.68 1.49
C ASN A 767 -16.83 13.53 2.39
N VAL A 768 -15.54 13.63 2.13
CA VAL A 768 -14.58 14.34 2.98
C VAL A 768 -13.98 15.53 2.24
N GLY A 769 -13.82 15.45 0.91
CA GLY A 769 -13.34 16.54 0.08
C GLY A 769 -11.80 16.65 0.04
N ILE A 770 -11.07 15.53 0.16
CA ILE A 770 -9.61 15.54 -0.02
C ILE A 770 -9.26 16.02 -1.43
N ASP A 771 -8.23 16.85 -1.60
CA ASP A 771 -7.77 17.35 -2.90
C ASP A 771 -6.77 16.42 -3.59
N GLY A 772 -6.33 15.39 -2.91
CA GLY A 772 -5.37 14.43 -3.42
C GLY A 772 -4.73 13.56 -2.35
N ILE A 773 -3.65 12.90 -2.73
CA ILE A 773 -2.91 12.00 -1.85
C ILE A 773 -1.41 12.26 -1.90
N TYR A 774 -0.76 11.99 -0.80
CA TYR A 774 0.67 11.87 -0.66
C TYR A 774 1.01 10.38 -0.51
N LEU A 775 1.76 9.86 -1.46
CA LEU A 775 2.18 8.46 -1.47
C LEU A 775 3.60 8.34 -0.94
N ASP A 776 3.82 7.31 -0.13
CA ASP A 776 5.11 6.99 0.46
C ASP A 776 5.44 5.51 0.20
N ASP A 777 6.49 5.27 -0.59
CA ASP A 777 6.98 3.92 -0.90
C ASP A 777 5.86 2.93 -1.25
N VAL A 778 5.09 3.23 -2.26
CA VAL A 778 3.87 2.48 -2.60
C VAL A 778 4.12 1.02 -2.99
N ALA A 779 3.18 0.18 -2.63
CA ALA A 779 3.21 -1.27 -2.90
C ALA A 779 2.11 -1.72 -3.87
N PHE A 780 1.77 -0.91 -4.85
CA PHE A 780 0.83 -1.26 -5.91
C PHE A 780 1.40 -0.96 -7.30
N ASP A 781 0.79 -1.53 -8.32
CA ASP A 781 1.22 -1.43 -9.70
C ASP A 781 0.61 -0.23 -10.45
N ARG A 782 1.01 -0.09 -11.71
CA ARG A 782 0.50 0.92 -12.64
C ARG A 782 -1.02 0.86 -12.84
N ILE A 783 -1.63 -0.33 -12.84
CA ILE A 783 -3.09 -0.48 -13.03
C ILE A 783 -3.84 0.22 -11.89
N THR A 784 -3.42 -0.05 -10.67
CA THR A 784 -3.97 0.59 -9.47
C THR A 784 -3.76 2.10 -9.47
N MET A 785 -2.53 2.56 -9.84
CA MET A 785 -2.23 4.00 -9.94
C MET A 785 -3.13 4.70 -10.97
N LYS A 786 -3.30 4.10 -12.14
CA LYS A 786 -4.20 4.62 -13.19
C LYS A 786 -5.64 4.76 -12.68
N ARG A 787 -6.15 3.75 -11.99
CA ARG A 787 -7.49 3.77 -11.37
C ARG A 787 -7.63 4.89 -10.34
N ILE A 788 -6.64 5.04 -9.45
CA ILE A 788 -6.59 6.10 -8.44
C ILE A 788 -6.60 7.48 -9.11
N LYS A 789 -5.73 7.70 -10.12
CA LYS A 789 -5.69 8.97 -10.84
C LYS A 789 -7.04 9.29 -11.50
N ARG A 790 -7.68 8.29 -12.12
CA ARG A 790 -9.00 8.47 -12.73
C ARG A 790 -10.04 8.93 -11.71
N VAL A 791 -10.11 8.25 -10.57
CA VAL A 791 -11.02 8.62 -9.47
C VAL A 791 -10.74 10.02 -8.96
N LEU A 792 -9.44 10.34 -8.73
CA LEU A 792 -9.03 11.63 -8.18
C LEU A 792 -9.19 12.82 -9.14
N THR A 793 -9.42 12.59 -10.44
CA THR A 793 -9.57 13.67 -11.42
C THR A 793 -10.97 13.76 -12.04
N GLN A 794 -11.95 13.03 -11.50
CA GLN A 794 -13.35 13.13 -11.90
C GLN A 794 -13.89 14.56 -11.62
N ASP A 795 -14.83 15.01 -12.44
CA ASP A 795 -15.56 16.27 -12.25
C ASP A 795 -14.64 17.52 -12.06
N ASN A 796 -13.51 17.55 -12.76
CA ASN A 796 -12.48 18.61 -12.63
C ASN A 796 -11.86 18.74 -11.24
N HIS A 797 -11.91 17.67 -10.44
CA HIS A 797 -11.27 17.65 -9.14
C HIS A 797 -9.72 17.81 -9.29
N PRO A 798 -9.02 18.51 -8.37
CA PRO A 798 -7.59 18.78 -8.47
C PRO A 798 -6.72 17.54 -8.64
N GLY A 799 -7.04 16.45 -7.96
CA GLY A 799 -6.40 15.14 -8.08
C GLY A 799 -4.88 15.16 -7.93
N ILE A 800 -4.36 15.92 -6.94
CA ILE A 800 -2.93 16.10 -6.73
C ILE A 800 -2.33 14.84 -6.13
N ILE A 801 -1.39 14.22 -6.84
CA ILE A 801 -0.64 13.06 -6.36
C ILE A 801 0.84 13.40 -6.38
N ASP A 802 1.51 13.28 -5.25
CA ASP A 802 2.96 13.27 -5.15
C ASP A 802 3.45 11.97 -4.54
N LEU A 803 4.63 11.54 -4.95
CA LEU A 803 5.26 10.31 -4.53
C LEU A 803 6.59 10.59 -3.85
N HIS A 804 6.69 10.14 -2.61
CA HIS A 804 7.94 10.03 -1.85
C HIS A 804 8.53 8.63 -2.00
N SER A 805 9.86 8.56 -2.02
CA SER A 805 10.61 7.33 -1.82
C SER A 805 11.95 7.62 -1.17
N ALA A 806 12.37 6.70 -0.34
CA ALA A 806 13.65 6.78 0.36
C ALA A 806 14.86 6.79 -0.57
N ASN A 807 14.74 6.32 -1.80
CA ASN A 807 15.81 6.18 -2.78
C ASN A 807 17.13 5.64 -2.20
N GLN A 808 17.05 4.44 -1.67
CA GLN A 808 18.18 3.76 -1.05
C GLN A 808 18.96 2.99 -2.12
N TYR A 809 19.82 3.67 -2.85
CA TYR A 809 20.73 3.01 -3.80
C TYR A 809 21.86 2.31 -3.03
N ASN A 810 21.55 1.12 -2.49
CA ASN A 810 22.46 0.33 -1.68
C ASN A 810 22.36 -1.17 -2.00
N LYS A 811 23.31 -1.96 -1.47
CA LYS A 811 23.40 -3.40 -1.74
C LYS A 811 22.19 -4.18 -1.21
N SER A 812 21.66 -3.83 -0.04
CA SER A 812 20.53 -4.55 0.57
C SER A 812 19.25 -4.43 -0.26
N ASP A 813 19.08 -3.30 -0.96
CA ASP A 813 17.94 -3.05 -1.84
C ASP A 813 18.24 -3.41 -3.32
N GLY A 814 19.37 -4.09 -3.58
CA GLY A 814 19.76 -4.55 -4.92
C GLY A 814 20.17 -3.42 -5.85
N TYR A 815 20.72 -2.33 -5.31
CA TYR A 815 21.10 -1.13 -6.08
C TYR A 815 19.96 -0.58 -6.94
N ASN A 816 18.74 -0.66 -6.42
CA ASN A 816 17.57 -0.19 -7.14
C ASN A 816 17.41 1.33 -7.01
N ASN A 817 17.06 1.97 -8.12
CA ASN A 817 16.74 3.39 -8.16
C ASN A 817 15.24 3.56 -7.91
N SER A 818 14.84 4.48 -7.05
CA SER A 818 13.42 4.79 -6.84
C SER A 818 12.73 5.21 -8.14
N ALA A 819 13.40 6.01 -8.96
CA ALA A 819 12.87 6.40 -10.26
C ALA A 819 12.59 5.19 -11.18
N ILE A 820 13.48 4.19 -11.24
CA ILE A 820 13.25 2.95 -12.02
C ILE A 820 12.11 2.13 -11.41
N LEU A 821 12.09 1.97 -10.09
CA LEU A 821 11.07 1.18 -9.40
C LEU A 821 9.66 1.73 -9.64
N TYR A 822 9.51 3.06 -9.64
CA TYR A 822 8.22 3.72 -9.71
C TYR A 822 7.92 4.41 -11.07
N MET A 823 8.76 4.28 -12.08
CA MET A 823 8.58 5.02 -13.36
C MET A 823 7.23 4.73 -14.03
N GLU A 824 6.70 3.52 -13.90
CA GLU A 824 5.38 3.17 -14.44
C GLU A 824 4.22 3.92 -13.73
N HIS A 825 4.47 4.56 -12.57
CA HIS A 825 3.50 5.41 -11.87
C HIS A 825 3.59 6.88 -12.31
N PHE A 826 4.75 7.31 -12.82
CA PHE A 826 5.04 8.71 -13.15
C PHE A 826 4.01 9.37 -14.08
N PRO A 827 3.43 8.67 -15.08
CA PRO A 827 2.38 9.27 -15.93
C PRO A 827 1.18 9.85 -15.17
N TYR A 828 0.96 9.42 -13.94
CA TYR A 828 -0.21 9.76 -13.12
C TYR A 828 0.12 10.69 -11.95
N LEU A 829 1.40 11.04 -11.77
CA LEU A 829 1.86 11.92 -10.69
C LEU A 829 1.82 13.39 -11.10
N ASN A 830 1.79 14.26 -10.11
CA ASN A 830 1.95 15.70 -10.28
C ASN A 830 3.34 16.16 -9.83
N ARG A 831 3.98 15.44 -8.90
CA ARG A 831 5.28 15.82 -8.33
C ARG A 831 6.04 14.62 -7.78
N LEU A 832 7.38 14.67 -7.85
CA LEU A 832 8.28 13.77 -7.17
C LEU A 832 8.82 14.42 -5.90
N TRP A 833 8.91 13.65 -4.83
CA TRP A 833 9.57 14.06 -3.59
C TRP A 833 10.57 13.00 -3.18
N PHE A 834 11.58 12.82 -4.05
CA PHE A 834 12.67 11.87 -3.89
C PHE A 834 13.88 12.56 -3.27
N GLY A 835 14.80 11.79 -2.70
CA GLY A 835 16.08 12.29 -2.22
C GLY A 835 16.37 12.09 -0.75
N GLU A 836 15.61 11.26 -0.05
CA GLU A 836 16.00 10.79 1.26
C GLU A 836 17.35 10.06 1.18
N TYR A 837 18.27 10.37 2.08
CA TYR A 837 19.69 9.96 2.04
C TYR A 837 20.51 10.50 0.86
N PHE A 838 19.99 11.45 0.07
CA PHE A 838 20.77 12.13 -0.96
C PHE A 838 21.75 13.13 -0.33
N ASP A 839 22.98 13.11 -0.82
CA ASP A 839 23.94 14.16 -0.52
C ASP A 839 23.84 15.23 -1.61
N TYR A 840 23.02 16.26 -1.36
CA TYR A 840 22.77 17.34 -2.31
C TYR A 840 24.03 18.16 -2.64
N GLU A 841 25.10 18.04 -1.85
CA GLU A 841 26.35 18.74 -2.06
C GLU A 841 27.39 17.93 -2.86
N LYS A 842 27.28 16.58 -2.84
CA LYS A 842 28.25 15.69 -3.50
C LYS A 842 27.79 15.07 -4.80
N ASN A 843 26.47 14.94 -5.00
CA ASN A 843 25.95 14.31 -6.20
C ASN A 843 26.09 15.20 -7.44
N ASP A 844 26.35 14.56 -8.59
CA ASP A 844 26.53 15.21 -9.88
C ASP A 844 25.20 15.77 -10.47
N PRO A 845 25.28 16.75 -11.36
CA PRO A 845 24.09 17.35 -11.99
C PRO A 845 23.21 16.33 -12.73
N GLY A 846 23.80 15.34 -13.39
CA GLY A 846 23.08 14.30 -14.12
C GLY A 846 22.23 13.43 -13.19
N PHE A 847 22.72 13.16 -11.97
CA PHE A 847 21.96 12.44 -10.97
C PHE A 847 20.72 13.23 -10.48
N PHE A 848 20.89 14.54 -10.19
CA PHE A 848 19.74 15.40 -9.89
C PHE A 848 18.71 15.42 -11.00
N LEU A 849 19.19 15.56 -12.24
CA LEU A 849 18.33 15.66 -13.41
C LEU A 849 17.50 14.38 -13.61
N THR A 850 18.13 13.20 -13.48
CA THR A 850 17.50 11.93 -13.83
C THR A 850 16.71 11.30 -12.70
N GLU A 851 17.17 11.43 -11.45
CA GLU A 851 16.54 10.70 -10.33
C GLU A 851 15.68 11.57 -9.40
N VAL A 852 15.90 12.90 -9.37
CA VAL A 852 15.24 13.77 -8.39
C VAL A 852 14.31 14.78 -9.04
N SER A 853 14.76 15.40 -10.13
CA SER A 853 14.05 16.55 -10.71
C SER A 853 12.71 16.21 -11.37
N GLY A 854 12.58 14.99 -11.90
CA GLY A 854 11.43 14.58 -12.71
C GLY A 854 11.40 15.15 -14.14
N ILE A 855 12.29 16.06 -14.49
CA ILE A 855 12.28 16.82 -15.75
C ILE A 855 12.26 15.90 -16.99
N PRO A 856 13.10 14.82 -17.10
CA PRO A 856 13.08 13.93 -18.27
C PRO A 856 11.78 13.12 -18.41
N PHE A 857 10.88 13.24 -17.47
CA PHE A 857 9.61 12.52 -17.45
C PHE A 857 8.40 13.44 -17.62
N GLY A 858 8.63 14.78 -17.69
CA GLY A 858 7.57 15.79 -17.74
C GLY A 858 7.04 16.17 -16.35
N LEU A 859 7.74 15.79 -15.29
CA LEU A 859 7.40 16.11 -13.90
C LEU A 859 8.39 17.13 -13.32
N MET A 860 8.05 17.66 -12.16
CA MET A 860 8.96 18.46 -11.34
C MET A 860 9.10 17.85 -9.95
N GLY A 861 10.28 17.99 -9.36
CA GLY A 861 10.64 17.48 -8.07
C GLY A 861 10.64 18.53 -6.96
N GLU A 862 10.87 18.05 -5.75
CA GLU A 862 11.20 18.85 -4.58
C GLU A 862 12.38 18.20 -3.85
N MET A 863 13.17 19.02 -3.15
CA MET A 863 14.23 18.50 -2.29
C MET A 863 13.65 17.95 -0.98
N LEU A 864 14.19 16.83 -0.51
CA LEU A 864 13.64 16.11 0.63
C LEU A 864 14.48 16.27 1.89
N GLN A 865 15.78 16.02 1.82
CA GLN A 865 16.61 15.84 3.01
C GLN A 865 17.16 17.18 3.55
N GLY A 866 16.97 17.44 4.82
CA GLY A 866 17.42 18.65 5.48
C GLY A 866 16.92 19.93 4.80
N ASP A 867 17.84 20.84 4.56
CA ASP A 867 17.57 22.07 3.80
C ASP A 867 17.69 21.85 2.29
N GLY A 868 18.20 20.68 1.87
CA GLY A 868 18.67 20.46 0.53
C GLY A 868 19.84 21.40 0.19
N ASN A 869 19.93 21.76 -1.08
CA ASN A 869 20.80 22.86 -1.54
C ASN A 869 19.96 23.81 -2.40
N PRO A 870 19.49 24.96 -1.87
CA PRO A 870 18.54 25.82 -2.56
C PRO A 870 19.04 26.38 -3.91
N TRP A 871 20.34 26.65 -4.05
CA TRP A 871 20.91 27.09 -5.33
C TRP A 871 20.84 25.98 -6.37
N ARG A 872 21.30 24.76 -6.01
CA ARG A 872 21.22 23.59 -6.90
C ARG A 872 19.77 23.23 -7.20
N GLY A 873 18.89 23.31 -6.18
CA GLY A 873 17.45 23.10 -6.36
C GLY A 873 16.85 24.03 -7.39
N MET A 874 17.15 25.33 -7.32
CA MET A 874 16.61 26.33 -8.26
C MET A 874 17.12 26.17 -9.69
N VAL A 875 18.21 25.47 -9.94
CA VAL A 875 18.63 25.08 -11.30
C VAL A 875 17.60 24.13 -11.94
N TYR A 876 16.88 23.38 -11.13
CA TYR A 876 15.80 22.45 -11.56
C TYR A 876 14.39 22.95 -11.19
N GLY A 877 14.24 24.18 -10.72
CA GLY A 877 12.95 24.73 -10.28
C GLY A 877 12.42 24.11 -8.98
N MET A 878 13.30 23.55 -8.16
CA MET A 878 12.94 22.84 -6.94
C MET A 878 13.19 23.68 -5.68
N THR A 879 12.30 23.55 -4.69
CA THR A 879 12.52 23.97 -3.31
C THR A 879 12.22 22.79 -2.36
N SER A 880 12.46 22.97 -1.08
CA SER A 880 12.06 22.02 -0.02
C SER A 880 10.61 22.29 0.41
N ARG A 881 10.03 21.35 1.20
CA ARG A 881 8.73 21.51 1.84
C ARG A 881 8.85 22.17 3.21
N LEU A 882 7.96 23.07 3.51
CA LEU A 882 7.86 23.65 4.85
C LEU A 882 7.25 22.63 5.82
N GLY A 883 7.73 22.60 7.08
CA GLY A 883 7.24 21.73 8.14
C GLY A 883 7.81 20.30 8.15
N TRP A 884 8.56 19.89 7.13
CA TRP A 884 9.25 18.61 7.12
C TRP A 884 10.45 18.57 8.10
N SER A 885 11.29 19.59 8.06
CA SER A 885 12.46 19.73 8.90
C SER A 885 12.57 21.17 9.42
N ASP A 886 13.02 21.35 10.65
CA ASP A 886 13.26 22.67 11.24
C ASP A 886 14.39 23.44 10.52
N LYS A 887 15.23 22.73 9.75
CA LYS A 887 16.28 23.32 8.92
C LYS A 887 15.81 23.75 7.54
N SER A 888 14.62 23.32 7.12
CA SER A 888 14.11 23.56 5.77
C SER A 888 13.14 24.74 5.78
N ASP A 889 13.58 25.89 5.28
CA ASP A 889 12.75 27.07 5.10
C ASP A 889 12.73 27.58 3.66
N PRO A 890 11.77 27.16 2.84
CA PRO A 890 11.65 27.62 1.44
C PRO A 890 11.02 29.02 1.31
N ARG A 891 10.53 29.64 2.37
CA ARG A 891 9.79 30.93 2.33
C ARG A 891 10.60 32.09 1.70
N PRO A 892 11.90 32.24 1.93
CA PRO A 892 12.67 33.28 1.26
C PRO A 892 12.62 33.16 -0.26
N ILE A 893 12.69 31.96 -0.81
CA ILE A 893 12.58 31.69 -2.25
C ILE A 893 11.14 31.90 -2.73
N TRP A 894 10.13 31.45 -1.97
CA TRP A 894 8.72 31.72 -2.31
C TRP A 894 8.37 33.20 -2.32
N ASN A 895 8.97 33.99 -1.44
CA ASN A 895 8.81 35.46 -1.44
C ASN A 895 9.46 36.10 -2.67
N LEU A 896 10.65 35.62 -3.07
CA LEU A 896 11.25 36.02 -4.34
C LEU A 896 10.32 35.70 -5.52
N TRP A 897 9.78 34.48 -5.59
CA TRP A 897 8.83 34.07 -6.63
C TRP A 897 7.60 34.97 -6.71
N ASN A 898 7.06 35.37 -5.56
CA ASN A 898 5.94 36.32 -5.49
C ASN A 898 6.36 37.70 -6.00
N GLY A 899 7.51 38.20 -5.56
CA GLY A 899 8.01 39.53 -5.90
C GLY A 899 8.29 39.70 -7.40
N ILE A 900 8.80 38.65 -8.05
CA ILE A 900 9.07 38.68 -9.52
C ILE A 900 7.89 38.13 -10.34
N GLY A 901 6.90 37.49 -9.71
CA GLY A 901 5.76 36.88 -10.38
C GLY A 901 6.19 35.73 -11.30
N MET A 902 6.62 34.58 -10.77
CA MET A 902 7.15 33.43 -11.52
C MET A 902 6.17 32.85 -12.53
N LYS A 903 4.87 32.98 -12.31
CA LYS A 903 3.84 32.42 -13.18
C LYS A 903 3.99 32.93 -14.62
N GLY A 904 3.91 32.01 -15.57
CA GLY A 904 4.10 32.31 -17.00
C GLY A 904 5.55 32.55 -17.43
N THR A 905 6.55 32.24 -16.56
CA THR A 905 7.96 32.23 -16.98
C THR A 905 8.27 31.00 -17.81
N ALA A 906 9.05 31.18 -18.90
CA ALA A 906 9.64 30.05 -19.63
C ALA A 906 10.90 29.59 -18.88
N MET A 907 10.94 28.34 -18.48
CA MET A 907 12.12 27.70 -17.86
C MET A 907 12.99 27.09 -18.95
N ILE A 908 14.24 27.55 -19.10
CA ILE A 908 15.22 27.01 -20.03
C ILE A 908 16.45 26.56 -19.24
N GLY A 909 16.57 25.24 -19.06
CA GLY A 909 17.62 24.64 -18.22
C GLY A 909 18.98 24.56 -18.92
N TYR A 910 20.03 24.40 -18.14
CA TYR A 910 21.42 24.25 -18.60
C TYR A 910 21.61 23.08 -19.59
N TRP A 911 20.73 22.09 -19.53
CA TRP A 911 20.72 20.90 -20.39
C TRP A 911 20.22 21.20 -21.82
N SER A 912 19.58 22.35 -22.05
CA SER A 912 19.13 22.77 -23.36
C SER A 912 20.26 23.46 -24.11
N SER A 913 20.48 23.07 -25.37
CA SER A 913 21.41 23.74 -26.29
C SER A 913 21.04 25.20 -26.52
N HIS A 914 19.74 25.54 -26.38
CA HIS A 914 19.16 26.85 -26.55
C HIS A 914 19.13 27.73 -25.30
N CYS A 915 19.79 27.28 -24.20
CA CYS A 915 19.88 28.11 -23.00
C CYS A 915 20.60 29.40 -23.29
N PRO A 916 19.93 30.60 -23.15
CA PRO A 916 20.49 31.88 -23.59
C PRO A 916 21.63 32.41 -22.70
N VAL A 917 21.89 31.73 -21.57
CA VAL A 917 22.98 32.10 -20.65
C VAL A 917 23.82 30.88 -20.30
N LYS A 918 25.13 31.01 -20.46
CA LYS A 918 26.11 29.99 -20.05
C LYS A 918 27.20 30.64 -19.21
N THR A 919 28.00 29.84 -18.51
CA THR A 919 29.23 30.33 -17.87
C THR A 919 30.45 29.79 -18.62
N ASN A 920 31.61 30.41 -18.37
CA ASN A 920 32.90 29.93 -18.85
C ASN A 920 33.46 28.77 -17.99
N ASN A 921 32.66 28.19 -17.10
CA ASN A 921 33.04 27.09 -16.23
C ASN A 921 31.94 26.00 -16.25
N ASP A 922 32.26 24.80 -16.71
CA ASP A 922 31.35 23.67 -16.89
C ASP A 922 30.83 23.12 -15.56
N LYS A 923 31.44 23.46 -14.42
CA LYS A 923 31.00 23.12 -13.05
C LYS A 923 30.07 24.18 -12.44
N VAL A 924 29.78 25.29 -13.12
CA VAL A 924 28.81 26.30 -12.68
C VAL A 924 27.69 26.40 -13.70
N LEU A 925 26.55 25.84 -13.34
CA LEU A 925 25.42 25.68 -14.25
C LEU A 925 24.39 26.80 -14.08
N VAL A 926 23.70 27.13 -15.18
CA VAL A 926 22.70 28.22 -15.22
C VAL A 926 21.39 27.72 -15.83
N THR A 927 20.30 27.94 -15.12
CA THR A 927 18.92 27.83 -15.66
C THR A 927 18.31 29.22 -15.72
N VAL A 928 17.60 29.50 -16.79
CA VAL A 928 16.97 30.80 -17.08
C VAL A 928 15.47 30.71 -17.00
N TYR A 929 14.85 31.52 -16.16
CA TYR A 929 13.40 31.73 -16.08
C TYR A 929 13.09 33.08 -16.72
N LYS A 930 12.55 33.11 -17.96
CA LYS A 930 12.36 34.35 -18.69
C LYS A 930 10.91 34.69 -19.00
N LYS A 931 10.64 35.96 -19.09
CA LYS A 931 9.48 36.59 -19.72
C LYS A 931 9.91 37.89 -20.46
N LYS A 932 8.98 38.53 -21.10
CA LYS A 932 9.30 39.75 -21.87
C LYS A 932 9.97 40.83 -21.00
N GLY A 933 11.17 41.25 -21.37
CA GLY A 933 11.94 42.31 -20.69
C GLY A 933 12.50 41.91 -19.32
N PHE A 934 12.44 40.61 -18.95
CA PHE A 934 12.85 40.10 -17.65
C PHE A 934 13.37 38.65 -17.70
N ALA A 935 14.41 38.37 -16.93
CA ALA A 935 14.85 37.00 -16.66
C ALA A 935 15.36 36.86 -15.22
N LEU A 936 15.08 35.72 -14.58
CA LEU A 936 15.77 35.26 -13.40
C LEU A 936 16.77 34.17 -13.82
N LEU A 937 18.06 34.41 -13.54
CA LEU A 937 19.14 33.44 -13.75
C LEU A 937 19.39 32.71 -12.45
N SER A 938 19.30 31.41 -12.45
CA SER A 938 19.65 30.55 -11.32
C SER A 938 21.00 29.90 -11.60
N LEU A 939 22.04 30.35 -10.88
CA LEU A 939 23.39 29.82 -10.97
C LEU A 939 23.64 28.90 -9.76
N ALA A 940 24.28 27.76 -10.00
CA ALA A 940 24.77 26.91 -8.91
C ALA A 940 26.09 26.23 -9.26
N SER A 941 26.95 26.09 -8.21
CA SER A 941 28.28 25.51 -8.34
C SER A 941 28.32 24.02 -7.95
N TRP A 942 28.97 23.25 -8.82
CA TRP A 942 29.47 21.89 -8.56
C TRP A 942 31.00 21.84 -8.54
N ALA A 943 31.65 23.02 -8.53
CA ALA A 943 33.10 23.10 -8.43
C ALA A 943 33.56 22.69 -7.01
N ASP A 944 34.77 22.08 -6.95
CA ASP A 944 35.37 21.63 -5.67
C ASP A 944 35.89 22.81 -4.82
N THR A 945 36.08 23.97 -5.44
CA THR A 945 36.54 25.22 -4.81
C THR A 945 35.71 26.39 -5.28
N THR A 946 35.90 27.57 -4.70
CA THR A 946 35.29 28.82 -5.18
C THR A 946 35.70 29.07 -6.64
N ALA A 947 34.73 29.32 -7.50
CA ALA A 947 34.91 29.57 -8.92
C ALA A 947 34.73 31.06 -9.24
N GLN A 948 35.55 31.56 -10.18
CA GLN A 948 35.32 32.85 -10.82
C GLN A 948 34.69 32.60 -12.19
N VAL A 949 33.49 33.09 -12.39
CA VAL A 949 32.77 32.84 -13.65
C VAL A 949 32.37 34.13 -14.34
N LYS A 950 32.41 34.10 -15.66
CA LYS A 950 31.85 35.13 -16.53
C LYS A 950 30.59 34.60 -17.20
N LEU A 951 29.50 35.37 -17.18
CA LEU A 951 28.29 35.07 -17.93
C LEU A 951 28.47 35.31 -19.42
N GLN A 952 28.11 34.34 -20.21
CA GLN A 952 28.00 34.40 -21.66
C GLN A 952 26.51 34.49 -21.98
N ILE A 953 26.03 35.69 -22.29
CA ILE A 953 24.61 35.99 -22.51
C ILE A 953 24.35 36.20 -23.99
N ASP A 954 23.44 35.37 -24.54
CA ASP A 954 22.79 35.69 -25.83
C ASP A 954 21.62 36.63 -25.56
N TRP A 955 21.88 37.95 -25.69
CA TRP A 955 20.90 38.98 -25.39
C TRP A 955 19.66 38.91 -26.30
N ASN A 956 19.85 38.50 -27.56
CA ASN A 956 18.75 38.33 -28.51
C ASN A 956 17.84 37.17 -28.09
N ALA A 957 18.43 36.05 -27.79
CA ALA A 957 17.68 34.88 -27.29
C ALA A 957 17.05 35.14 -25.92
N LEU A 958 17.68 35.98 -25.07
CA LEU A 958 17.12 36.39 -23.80
C LEU A 958 15.93 37.36 -23.97
N GLY A 959 15.92 38.12 -25.06
CA GLY A 959 14.87 39.10 -25.39
C GLY A 959 14.96 40.39 -24.57
N ILE A 960 16.18 40.77 -24.20
CA ILE A 960 16.53 41.97 -23.40
C ILE A 960 17.61 42.75 -24.17
N SER A 961 17.47 44.06 -24.28
CA SER A 961 18.47 44.90 -24.94
C SER A 961 19.73 44.99 -24.07
N GLU A 962 20.86 44.60 -24.61
CA GLU A 962 22.16 44.69 -23.94
C GLU A 962 22.43 46.09 -23.39
N ASN A 963 22.15 47.13 -24.18
CA ASN A 963 22.48 48.50 -23.83
C ASN A 963 21.71 49.00 -22.59
N THR A 964 20.51 48.52 -22.36
CA THR A 964 19.65 48.92 -21.25
C THR A 964 19.59 47.89 -20.12
N ALA A 965 20.22 46.73 -20.29
CA ALA A 965 20.15 45.66 -19.31
C ALA A 965 20.88 46.02 -18.00
N SER A 966 20.28 45.60 -16.88
CA SER A 966 20.89 45.57 -15.55
C SER A 966 20.90 44.13 -15.01
N ILE A 967 21.98 43.76 -14.33
CA ILE A 967 22.15 42.47 -13.69
C ILE A 967 22.25 42.70 -12.18
N THR A 968 21.29 42.24 -11.42
CA THR A 968 21.24 42.43 -9.95
C THR A 968 20.95 41.16 -9.22
N ALA A 969 21.63 40.92 -8.08
CA ALA A 969 21.24 39.96 -7.09
C ALA A 969 20.31 40.64 -6.11
N PRO A 970 19.04 40.25 -5.97
CA PRO A 970 18.19 40.78 -4.91
C PRO A 970 18.64 40.27 -3.54
N GLU A 971 18.39 41.06 -2.50
CA GLU A 971 18.53 40.55 -1.15
C GLU A 971 17.51 39.43 -0.91
N ILE A 972 17.96 38.28 -0.48
CA ILE A 972 17.12 37.17 -0.03
C ILE A 972 17.58 36.81 1.40
N ILE A 973 16.73 37.12 2.38
CA ILE A 973 17.06 36.99 3.80
C ILE A 973 17.63 35.59 4.10
N ASN A 974 18.77 35.52 4.78
CA ASN A 974 19.50 34.30 5.15
C ASN A 974 19.97 33.44 3.96
N PHE A 975 19.91 33.97 2.71
CA PHE A 975 20.24 33.21 1.52
C PHE A 975 21.33 33.86 0.67
N GLN A 976 21.11 35.09 0.22
CA GLN A 976 22.11 35.87 -0.53
C GLN A 976 22.01 37.37 -0.24
N PRO A 977 23.16 38.10 -0.23
CA PRO A 977 23.17 39.54 -0.10
C PRO A 977 22.76 40.25 -1.41
N PRO A 978 22.30 41.51 -1.36
CA PRO A 978 22.06 42.31 -2.53
C PRO A 978 23.40 42.66 -3.21
N HIS A 979 23.44 42.62 -4.54
CA HIS A 979 24.58 43.01 -5.31
C HIS A 979 24.16 43.45 -6.73
N SER A 980 24.92 44.39 -7.35
CA SER A 980 24.76 44.76 -8.77
C SER A 980 26.03 44.39 -9.53
N PHE A 981 25.87 43.67 -10.60
CA PHE A 981 26.99 43.19 -11.42
C PHE A 981 27.06 43.99 -12.72
N GLU A 982 28.29 44.32 -13.12
CA GLU A 982 28.55 44.80 -14.48
C GLU A 982 28.47 43.61 -15.45
N LYS A 983 28.20 43.91 -16.74
CA LYS A 983 27.94 42.87 -17.76
C LYS A 983 29.12 41.93 -17.98
N ASP A 984 30.34 42.50 -17.86
CA ASP A 984 31.60 41.77 -18.07
C ASP A 984 32.29 41.35 -16.79
N GLU A 985 31.66 41.56 -15.64
CA GLU A 985 32.22 41.28 -14.34
C GLU A 985 32.43 39.77 -14.11
N MET A 986 33.51 39.43 -13.44
CA MET A 986 33.76 38.07 -12.94
C MET A 986 32.96 37.87 -11.67
N ILE A 987 32.01 36.96 -11.70
CA ILE A 987 31.15 36.61 -10.57
C ILE A 987 31.85 35.56 -9.73
N THR A 988 32.04 35.83 -8.44
CA THR A 988 32.50 34.85 -7.48
C THR A 988 31.39 33.94 -7.08
N VAL A 989 31.53 32.62 -7.32
CA VAL A 989 30.57 31.59 -6.92
C VAL A 989 31.30 30.64 -5.95
N GLU A 990 30.94 30.68 -4.68
CA GLU A 990 31.49 29.80 -3.65
C GLU A 990 31.13 28.33 -3.92
N LYS A 991 31.95 27.43 -3.40
CA LYS A 991 31.68 25.98 -3.42
C LYS A 991 30.29 25.69 -2.86
N ASN A 992 29.52 24.85 -3.53
CA ASN A 992 28.17 24.43 -3.15
C ASN A 992 27.13 25.56 -3.02
N LYS A 993 27.46 26.78 -3.49
CA LYS A 993 26.55 27.92 -3.51
C LYS A 993 26.27 28.36 -4.94
N GLY A 994 25.60 29.47 -5.10
CA GLY A 994 25.21 30.04 -6.36
C GLY A 994 24.72 31.48 -6.23
N TRP A 995 23.99 31.93 -7.24
CA TRP A 995 23.34 33.21 -7.26
C TRP A 995 21.97 33.13 -7.93
N LEU A 996 21.01 33.84 -7.42
CA LEU A 996 19.75 34.15 -8.10
C LEU A 996 19.82 35.60 -8.61
N LEU A 997 20.04 35.78 -9.93
CA LEU A 997 20.23 37.07 -10.52
C LEU A 997 19.02 37.50 -11.33
N ILE A 998 18.62 38.74 -11.17
CA ILE A 998 17.57 39.36 -11.96
C ILE A 998 18.24 40.18 -13.10
N VAL A 999 17.88 39.86 -14.35
CA VAL A 999 18.25 40.60 -15.53
C VAL A 999 16.99 41.30 -16.08
N ARG A 1000 17.02 42.60 -16.20
CA ARG A 1000 15.89 43.38 -16.71
C ARG A 1000 16.37 44.64 -17.48
N GLU A 1001 15.50 45.19 -18.34
CA GLU A 1001 15.70 46.48 -18.92
C GLU A 1001 15.55 47.61 -17.87
N LYS A 1002 16.45 48.62 -17.90
CA LYS A 1002 16.41 49.80 -17.02
C LYS A 1002 15.22 50.66 -17.34
#